data_1d26e5a7dc0623217971c080bcc79c92
#
_entry.id   1d26e5a7dc0623217971c080bcc79c92
#
_cell.length_a   1.000
_cell.length_b   1.000
_cell.length_c   1.000
_cell.angle_alpha   90.00
_cell.angle_beta   90.00
_cell.angle_gamma   90.00
#
_symmetry.space_group_name_H-M   'P 1'
#
loop_
_entity.id
_entity.type
_entity.pdbx_description
1 polymer ?
#
loop_
_entity_poly.entity_id
_entity_poly.type
_entity_poly.pdbx_seq_one_letter_code
_entity_poly.pdbx_strand_id
1 'polypeptide(L)'
;MSCVAFSFSAFAQTKTINSGWQYSENKTNWETINIPHTWNDKDAFDDAPGYRRGLGYYQKQIFVASDEKENIHYLKFNAVNQEATVFVNGHNVGNHKGGYTAFNFEITKYLNFNDFNHIEVIVDNSHNENIPPLDADFTFYGGIYRDVELISVPKQHLSLTDFASDGYYVNYYNVSEEQAGVEVKLLVDNFDSFKSQNHLYLKILDAEGQLILEEHKGFKLNAATSKDITITFPEIENPKLWSPNNPYLYKLEISLTDKKGNILDSKSSNLGFRWATVDAEKGFFLNGKPIKLVGVNRHQDYESYGNAVPLSLQKKDIELIKEMGSNVIRFAHYPHARELYKKCDELGILVWTEIPIVNKVTNTEAFVNVSKQMQKEHIKQYYNFPSVVMIGYMNEIFLRLAFDKKESDEEKEHRKQFTYNLAKQLEDLTRREAPNHITVMALHFNELYNETKIADLPMLVGWNLYFGWYHDTIEDLGVFLDDQHQRYPKRSLLISEYGPGADVRISATEPSRYDYSQDYQLLLHSGYYSQVMERDFVTGMTAWNFADFGSEFRGETIPHVNQKGIMQYNRAPKEVYYWYQSVLKTKEPFVHIANYQNELNLLEKNTHEVVIFSNQNEGKLYVNDVLYKDINFELGIAKIEVPLKQGVNTVKVETANTTDETDFNVELFQNLKTNPKSVLAINVGTHISFRDDILGVTFLKDRPYSDNLYGYLPNSGKCTKKLIPFNISNTINEAVYQTVLVDCNAYKVDIPNGKYKVTLYFVEPQLKNKTKVLFNLKEANDDSKADVMHRIFDIKLNAKTTSSQFNMAKMYDDKYGIMQTSEVNIAKNEGLTIQLNPIKGETVLSGILIEKLD
;
A
#
# COMPACT_ATOMS: atom_id res chain seq x y z
N MET A 1 -54.81 -26.65 29.54
CA MET A 1 -53.70 -25.75 29.15
C MET A 1 -52.50 -26.60 28.79
N SER A 2 -52.29 -26.79 27.50
CA SER A 2 -51.15 -27.53 26.96
C SER A 2 -50.03 -26.55 26.78
N CYS A 3 -48.95 -26.62 27.58
CA CYS A 3 -47.75 -25.91 27.36
C CYS A 3 -47.05 -26.48 26.10
N VAL A 4 -47.14 -25.78 25.00
CA VAL A 4 -46.27 -26.03 23.85
C VAL A 4 -44.92 -25.52 24.26
N ALA A 5 -44.00 -26.44 24.60
CA ALA A 5 -42.61 -26.14 24.74
C ALA A 5 -42.04 -25.84 23.32
N PHE A 6 -41.84 -24.60 23.00
CA PHE A 6 -40.99 -24.24 21.85
C PHE A 6 -39.55 -24.69 22.17
N SER A 7 -39.16 -25.83 21.61
CA SER A 7 -37.75 -26.19 21.54
C SER A 7 -37.09 -25.19 20.58
N PHE A 8 -36.40 -24.18 21.09
CA PHE A 8 -35.49 -23.38 20.31
C PHE A 8 -34.41 -24.32 19.79
N SER A 9 -34.40 -24.61 18.50
CA SER A 9 -33.23 -25.18 17.83
C SER A 9 -32.09 -24.19 17.98
N ALA A 10 -31.02 -24.59 18.66
CA ALA A 10 -29.79 -23.75 18.76
C ALA A 10 -29.13 -23.71 17.37
N PHE A 11 -29.34 -22.63 16.66
CA PHE A 11 -28.61 -22.35 15.41
C PHE A 11 -27.22 -21.79 15.74
N ALA A 12 -26.24 -22.04 14.86
CA ALA A 12 -24.98 -21.39 14.91
C ALA A 12 -25.14 -19.85 14.91
N GLN A 13 -24.62 -19.18 15.92
CA GLN A 13 -24.69 -17.72 16.07
C GLN A 13 -23.30 -17.12 16.14
N THR A 14 -23.08 -16.04 15.43
CA THR A 14 -21.85 -15.23 15.52
C THR A 14 -22.21 -13.83 15.96
N LYS A 15 -21.60 -13.38 17.05
CA LYS A 15 -21.77 -12.04 17.60
C LYS A 15 -20.44 -11.31 17.57
N THR A 16 -20.37 -10.20 16.83
CA THR A 16 -19.23 -9.29 16.87
C THR A 16 -19.23 -8.52 18.20
N ILE A 17 -18.10 -8.51 18.91
CA ILE A 17 -17.95 -7.93 20.24
C ILE A 17 -16.94 -6.78 20.28
N ASN A 18 -16.96 -5.92 19.28
CA ASN A 18 -15.98 -4.86 19.05
C ASN A 18 -16.10 -3.65 19.99
N SER A 19 -17.27 -3.32 20.49
CA SER A 19 -17.50 -2.10 21.28
C SER A 19 -17.16 -2.27 22.76
N GLY A 20 -16.67 -1.21 23.42
CA GLY A 20 -16.52 -1.15 24.86
C GLY A 20 -15.40 -2.05 25.43
N TRP A 21 -14.30 -2.18 24.72
CA TRP A 21 -13.08 -2.75 25.25
C TRP A 21 -12.35 -1.71 26.11
N GLN A 22 -11.56 -2.21 27.05
CA GLN A 22 -10.60 -1.40 27.80
C GLN A 22 -9.19 -1.74 27.29
N TYR A 23 -8.39 -0.73 27.04
CA TYR A 23 -6.98 -0.85 26.63
C TYR A 23 -6.07 -0.19 27.65
N SER A 24 -4.88 -0.76 27.88
CA SER A 24 -3.83 -0.18 28.71
C SER A 24 -2.45 -0.62 28.24
N GLU A 25 -1.47 0.25 28.33
CA GLU A 25 -0.06 -0.07 28.09
C GLU A 25 0.65 -0.71 29.29
N ASN A 26 0.11 -0.53 30.52
CA ASN A 26 0.80 -0.84 31.76
C ASN A 26 -0.07 -1.50 32.83
N LYS A 27 -1.31 -1.88 32.51
CA LYS A 27 -2.34 -2.45 33.39
C LYS A 27 -2.81 -1.51 34.51
N THR A 28 -2.43 -0.24 34.52
CA THR A 28 -2.84 0.74 35.52
C THR A 28 -3.76 1.81 34.99
N ASN A 29 -3.45 2.33 33.83
CA ASN A 29 -4.23 3.37 33.14
C ASN A 29 -5.03 2.72 32.03
N TRP A 30 -6.35 2.61 32.20
CA TRP A 30 -7.26 1.99 31.25
C TRP A 30 -8.09 3.04 30.53
N GLU A 31 -8.19 2.91 29.22
CA GLU A 31 -9.06 3.73 28.37
C GLU A 31 -10.09 2.86 27.69
N THR A 32 -11.28 3.44 27.44
CA THR A 32 -12.34 2.75 26.71
C THR A 32 -12.13 2.96 25.21
N ILE A 33 -12.01 1.85 24.49
CA ILE A 33 -11.80 1.86 23.03
C ILE A 33 -12.82 0.95 22.33
N ASN A 34 -12.86 1.05 21.02
CA ASN A 34 -13.54 0.09 20.16
C ASN A 34 -12.50 -0.61 19.26
N ILE A 35 -12.80 -1.85 18.90
CA ILE A 35 -12.08 -2.61 17.87
C ILE A 35 -12.72 -2.25 16.50
N PRO A 36 -11.93 -2.10 15.45
CA PRO A 36 -10.47 -2.21 15.32
C PRO A 36 -9.69 -1.13 16.09
N HIS A 37 -8.55 -1.50 16.67
CA HIS A 37 -7.71 -0.60 17.44
C HIS A 37 -6.21 -0.89 17.20
N THR A 38 -5.44 0.17 17.03
CA THR A 38 -3.96 0.17 17.09
C THR A 38 -3.49 1.28 18.01
N TRP A 39 -2.38 1.08 18.68
CA TRP A 39 -1.75 2.13 19.52
C TRP A 39 -0.71 2.95 18.74
N ASN A 40 -0.51 2.66 17.43
CA ASN A 40 0.48 3.32 16.58
C ASN A 40 -0.15 4.24 15.52
N ASP A 41 -1.37 4.71 15.73
CA ASP A 41 -2.06 5.62 14.79
C ASP A 41 -1.45 7.03 14.74
N LYS A 42 -0.63 7.40 15.75
CA LYS A 42 0.01 8.71 15.89
C LYS A 42 1.52 8.64 16.00
N ASP A 43 2.05 7.79 16.88
CA ASP A 43 3.47 7.73 17.21
C ASP A 43 4.35 7.22 16.05
N ALA A 44 3.76 6.58 15.04
CA ALA A 44 4.44 6.19 13.82
C ALA A 44 4.58 7.35 12.80
N PHE A 45 4.05 8.53 13.11
CA PHE A 45 4.00 9.69 12.22
C PHE A 45 4.49 10.98 12.87
N ASP A 46 5.04 10.92 14.07
CA ASP A 46 5.63 12.06 14.75
C ASP A 46 7.15 12.19 14.50
N ASP A 47 7.75 13.33 14.88
CA ASP A 47 9.19 13.57 14.70
C ASP A 47 10.09 12.80 15.70
N ALA A 48 9.50 12.06 16.66
CA ALA A 48 10.27 11.24 17.58
C ALA A 48 10.82 10.00 16.86
N PRO A 49 12.08 9.62 17.06
CA PRO A 49 12.65 8.46 16.37
C PRO A 49 12.00 7.14 16.81
N GLY A 50 11.40 6.42 15.85
CA GLY A 50 10.76 5.14 16.08
C GLY A 50 9.33 5.27 16.62
N TYR A 51 8.66 4.15 16.75
CA TYR A 51 7.30 4.05 17.28
C TYR A 51 7.24 2.93 18.33
N ARG A 52 6.20 2.96 19.18
CA ARG A 52 6.06 2.01 20.26
C ARG A 52 5.92 0.57 19.76
N ARG A 53 6.84 -0.29 20.18
CA ARG A 53 6.77 -1.74 20.01
C ARG A 53 6.87 -2.39 21.40
N GLY A 54 5.90 -3.23 21.77
CA GLY A 54 5.84 -3.82 23.10
C GLY A 54 4.47 -4.39 23.44
N LEU A 55 4.21 -4.54 24.73
CA LEU A 55 2.99 -5.14 25.26
C LEU A 55 1.83 -4.15 25.30
N GLY A 56 0.66 -4.58 24.81
CA GLY A 56 -0.63 -3.92 25.00
C GLY A 56 -1.61 -4.86 25.69
N TYR A 57 -2.42 -4.34 26.60
CA TYR A 57 -3.35 -5.11 27.40
C TYR A 57 -4.77 -4.71 27.06
N TYR A 58 -5.60 -5.68 26.74
CA TYR A 58 -7.02 -5.50 26.42
C TYR A 58 -7.88 -6.30 27.40
N GLN A 59 -9.01 -5.75 27.81
CA GLN A 59 -10.00 -6.49 28.60
C GLN A 59 -11.42 -6.14 28.24
N LYS A 60 -12.32 -7.09 28.41
CA LYS A 60 -13.74 -6.92 28.13
C LYS A 60 -14.60 -7.84 28.98
N GLN A 61 -15.76 -7.34 29.39
CA GLN A 61 -16.81 -8.15 30.01
C GLN A 61 -17.82 -8.55 28.94
N ILE A 62 -18.18 -9.85 28.89
CA ILE A 62 -19.25 -10.37 28.04
C ILE A 62 -20.25 -11.13 28.88
N PHE A 63 -21.54 -10.96 28.61
CA PHE A 63 -22.61 -11.77 29.21
C PHE A 63 -22.92 -12.96 28.31
N VAL A 64 -23.01 -14.17 28.90
CA VAL A 64 -23.41 -15.40 28.20
C VAL A 64 -24.65 -15.95 28.87
N ALA A 65 -25.75 -16.10 28.13
CA ALA A 65 -27.03 -16.48 28.67
C ALA A 65 -27.08 -17.95 29.05
N SER A 66 -28.02 -18.31 29.93
CA SER A 66 -28.20 -19.69 30.43
C SER A 66 -28.66 -20.69 29.38
N ASP A 67 -29.40 -20.27 28.37
CA ASP A 67 -29.89 -21.07 27.27
C ASP A 67 -28.80 -21.45 26.26
N GLU A 68 -27.64 -20.75 26.29
CA GLU A 68 -26.46 -21.08 25.49
C GLU A 68 -25.58 -22.19 26.11
N LYS A 69 -25.90 -22.70 27.30
CA LYS A 69 -25.06 -23.66 28.07
C LYS A 69 -24.77 -24.96 27.31
N GLU A 70 -25.68 -25.40 26.45
CA GLU A 70 -25.54 -26.66 25.70
C GLU A 70 -24.72 -26.48 24.42
N ASN A 71 -24.39 -25.24 24.05
CA ASN A 71 -23.56 -24.90 22.89
C ASN A 71 -22.06 -24.96 23.18
N ILE A 72 -21.28 -25.08 22.11
CA ILE A 72 -19.83 -24.89 22.11
C ILE A 72 -19.54 -23.45 21.72
N HIS A 73 -18.66 -22.81 22.47
CA HIS A 73 -18.33 -21.40 22.30
C HIS A 73 -16.88 -21.23 21.86
N TYR A 74 -16.70 -20.40 20.84
CA TYR A 74 -15.38 -20.00 20.36
C TYR A 74 -15.23 -18.49 20.46
N LEU A 75 -14.05 -18.06 20.86
CA LEU A 75 -13.62 -16.68 20.75
C LEU A 75 -12.66 -16.58 19.56
N LYS A 76 -13.07 -15.86 18.51
CA LYS A 76 -12.33 -15.71 17.27
C LYS A 76 -11.83 -14.28 17.12
N PHE A 77 -10.56 -14.14 16.73
CA PHE A 77 -9.90 -12.89 16.37
C PHE A 77 -9.57 -12.93 14.88
N ASN A 78 -10.02 -11.94 14.13
CA ASN A 78 -9.77 -11.90 12.68
C ASN A 78 -8.35 -11.40 12.32
N ALA A 79 -7.68 -10.68 13.20
CA ALA A 79 -6.22 -10.47 13.24
C ALA A 79 -5.81 -9.72 14.52
N VAL A 80 -4.64 -10.06 15.05
CA VAL A 80 -3.99 -9.36 16.18
C VAL A 80 -2.50 -9.30 15.89
N ASN A 81 -1.89 -8.13 15.90
CA ASN A 81 -0.48 -8.00 15.57
C ASN A 81 0.35 -7.73 16.83
N GLN A 82 1.34 -8.58 17.12
CA GLN A 82 1.94 -9.67 16.32
C GLN A 82 1.77 -11.04 17.02
N GLU A 83 1.78 -11.08 18.34
CA GLU A 83 1.53 -12.24 19.20
C GLU A 83 0.40 -11.94 20.17
N ALA A 84 -0.52 -12.89 20.35
CA ALA A 84 -1.68 -12.74 21.24
C ALA A 84 -1.74 -13.88 22.24
N THR A 85 -1.86 -13.56 23.53
CA THR A 85 -2.20 -14.52 24.59
C THR A 85 -3.56 -14.18 25.17
N VAL A 86 -4.48 -15.13 25.15
CA VAL A 86 -5.88 -14.92 25.50
C VAL A 86 -6.25 -15.64 26.80
N PHE A 87 -6.97 -14.93 27.66
CA PHE A 87 -7.49 -15.46 28.93
C PHE A 87 -9.00 -15.26 28.99
N VAL A 88 -9.69 -16.23 29.59
CA VAL A 88 -11.13 -16.15 29.92
C VAL A 88 -11.28 -16.51 31.39
N ASN A 89 -11.89 -15.62 32.18
CA ASN A 89 -12.06 -15.77 33.65
C ASN A 89 -10.75 -16.16 34.38
N GLY A 90 -9.62 -15.58 33.95
CA GLY A 90 -8.28 -15.84 34.49
C GLY A 90 -7.60 -17.11 33.97
N HIS A 91 -8.25 -17.93 33.18
CA HIS A 91 -7.67 -19.12 32.57
C HIS A 91 -7.04 -18.79 31.21
N ASN A 92 -5.79 -19.17 31.01
CA ASN A 92 -5.15 -19.10 29.70
C ASN A 92 -5.83 -20.10 28.75
N VAL A 93 -6.45 -19.60 27.67
CA VAL A 93 -7.15 -20.40 26.67
C VAL A 93 -6.31 -20.68 25.44
N GLY A 94 -5.24 -19.92 25.21
CA GLY A 94 -4.28 -20.14 24.12
C GLY A 94 -3.40 -18.94 23.80
N ASN A 95 -2.47 -19.19 22.89
CA ASN A 95 -1.55 -18.21 22.30
C ASN A 95 -1.52 -18.38 20.79
N HIS A 96 -1.43 -17.28 20.05
CA HIS A 96 -1.26 -17.27 18.60
C HIS A 96 -0.08 -16.38 18.21
N LYS A 97 0.69 -16.84 17.22
CA LYS A 97 1.84 -16.14 16.62
C LYS A 97 1.60 -15.90 15.14
N GLY A 98 1.80 -14.66 14.71
CA GLY A 98 1.52 -14.21 13.36
C GLY A 98 0.40 -13.18 13.33
N GLY A 99 0.68 -12.00 12.76
CA GLY A 99 -0.16 -10.81 12.94
C GLY A 99 -1.32 -10.65 11.96
N TYR A 100 -1.50 -11.54 10.96
CA TYR A 100 -2.31 -11.19 9.78
C TYR A 100 -3.38 -12.21 9.41
N THR A 101 -3.40 -13.38 10.06
CA THR A 101 -4.40 -14.43 9.89
C THR A 101 -5.35 -14.48 11.06
N ALA A 102 -6.53 -15.04 10.85
CA ALA A 102 -7.49 -15.26 11.93
C ALA A 102 -7.09 -16.48 12.78
N PHE A 103 -7.50 -16.46 14.05
CA PHE A 103 -7.38 -17.59 14.97
C PHE A 103 -8.57 -17.63 15.93
N ASN A 104 -8.85 -18.81 16.49
CA ASN A 104 -9.88 -18.96 17.49
C ASN A 104 -9.51 -19.95 18.58
N PHE A 105 -10.17 -19.83 19.73
CA PHE A 105 -10.04 -20.75 20.84
C PHE A 105 -11.43 -21.23 21.29
N GLU A 106 -11.57 -22.52 21.55
CA GLU A 106 -12.74 -23.08 22.23
C GLU A 106 -12.70 -22.66 23.71
N ILE A 107 -13.74 -21.99 24.19
CA ILE A 107 -13.77 -21.38 25.52
C ILE A 107 -14.89 -21.92 26.43
N THR A 108 -15.74 -22.86 26.00
CA THR A 108 -16.95 -23.32 26.67
C THR A 108 -16.75 -23.67 28.13
N LYS A 109 -15.70 -24.45 28.43
CA LYS A 109 -15.41 -24.92 29.81
C LYS A 109 -14.95 -23.84 30.79
N TYR A 110 -14.63 -22.64 30.26
CA TYR A 110 -14.17 -21.50 31.05
C TYR A 110 -15.26 -20.45 31.26
N LEU A 111 -16.46 -20.63 30.66
CA LEU A 111 -17.55 -19.69 30.75
C LEU A 111 -18.45 -19.96 31.99
N ASN A 112 -18.88 -18.86 32.61
CA ASN A 112 -19.95 -18.83 33.59
C ASN A 112 -21.24 -18.47 32.86
N PHE A 113 -22.25 -19.36 32.83
CA PHE A 113 -23.51 -19.12 32.13
C PHE A 113 -24.48 -18.35 33.02
N ASN A 114 -25.28 -17.48 32.43
CA ASN A 114 -26.14 -16.50 33.08
C ASN A 114 -25.35 -15.48 33.94
N ASP A 115 -24.13 -15.20 33.54
CA ASP A 115 -23.22 -14.29 34.25
C ASP A 115 -22.30 -13.57 33.26
N PHE A 116 -21.58 -12.56 33.79
CA PHE A 116 -20.53 -11.88 33.07
C PHE A 116 -19.22 -12.69 33.10
N ASN A 117 -18.55 -12.72 31.96
CA ASN A 117 -17.28 -13.39 31.78
C ASN A 117 -16.21 -12.36 31.39
N HIS A 118 -15.07 -12.44 32.04
CA HIS A 118 -13.94 -11.55 31.81
C HIS A 118 -13.01 -12.13 30.74
N ILE A 119 -12.83 -11.40 29.65
CA ILE A 119 -11.84 -11.68 28.61
C ILE A 119 -10.65 -10.74 28.82
N GLU A 120 -9.44 -11.27 28.84
CA GLU A 120 -8.20 -10.52 28.80
C GLU A 120 -7.36 -10.98 27.60
N VAL A 121 -6.76 -10.03 26.88
CA VAL A 121 -5.85 -10.31 25.75
C VAL A 121 -4.58 -9.52 25.96
N ILE A 122 -3.46 -10.22 26.00
CA ILE A 122 -2.12 -9.61 25.99
C ILE A 122 -1.61 -9.67 24.56
N VAL A 123 -1.34 -8.51 23.99
CA VAL A 123 -0.82 -8.35 22.62
C VAL A 123 0.61 -7.86 22.70
N ASP A 124 1.50 -8.46 21.92
CA ASP A 124 2.91 -8.07 21.82
C ASP A 124 3.33 -7.85 20.37
N ASN A 125 3.76 -6.63 20.00
CA ASN A 125 4.36 -6.33 18.71
C ASN A 125 5.87 -6.05 18.81
N SER A 126 6.53 -6.46 19.88
CA SER A 126 7.99 -6.40 20.03
C SER A 126 8.66 -7.17 18.88
N HIS A 127 9.88 -6.75 18.52
CA HIS A 127 10.66 -7.50 17.56
C HIS A 127 10.93 -8.93 18.06
N ASN A 128 10.58 -9.93 17.25
CA ASN A 128 10.79 -11.33 17.56
C ASN A 128 11.38 -12.05 16.32
N GLU A 129 12.64 -12.50 16.43
CA GLU A 129 13.37 -13.17 15.35
C GLU A 129 12.71 -14.48 14.84
N ASN A 130 11.69 -14.97 15.51
CA ASN A 130 10.97 -16.19 15.16
C ASN A 130 9.60 -15.96 14.53
N ILE A 131 9.18 -14.69 14.37
CA ILE A 131 7.85 -14.36 13.83
C ILE A 131 8.01 -13.37 12.66
N PRO A 132 7.68 -13.74 11.42
CA PRO A 132 7.67 -12.79 10.30
C PRO A 132 6.54 -11.74 10.44
N PRO A 133 6.74 -10.50 9.94
CA PRO A 133 7.92 -9.99 9.25
C PRO A 133 9.01 -9.55 10.22
N LEU A 134 10.28 -9.76 9.84
CA LEU A 134 11.43 -9.32 10.62
C LEU A 134 11.89 -7.91 10.26
N ASP A 135 11.70 -7.54 9.03
CA ASP A 135 12.13 -6.28 8.42
C ASP A 135 11.28 -5.99 7.19
N ALA A 136 10.83 -4.75 7.03
CA ALA A 136 10.05 -4.31 5.87
C ALA A 136 10.01 -2.79 5.79
N ASP A 137 9.56 -2.26 4.64
CA ASP A 137 9.33 -0.83 4.40
C ASP A 137 7.86 -0.46 4.66
N PHE A 138 7.33 -0.88 5.81
CA PHE A 138 6.03 -0.46 6.33
C PHE A 138 5.99 -0.54 7.85
N THR A 139 5.10 0.21 8.49
CA THR A 139 4.95 0.26 9.94
C THR A 139 4.34 -1.04 10.49
N PHE A 140 4.93 -1.61 11.54
CA PHE A 140 4.43 -2.80 12.22
C PHE A 140 3.48 -2.42 13.34
N TYR A 141 2.28 -1.96 12.96
CA TYR A 141 1.25 -1.53 13.90
C TYR A 141 0.86 -2.61 14.89
N GLY A 142 0.83 -2.30 16.19
CA GLY A 142 0.39 -3.23 17.22
C GLY A 142 -1.08 -3.07 17.59
N GLY A 143 -1.74 -4.15 17.97
CA GLY A 143 -3.11 -4.12 18.48
C GLY A 143 -4.05 -5.18 17.94
N ILE A 144 -5.32 -5.11 18.38
CA ILE A 144 -6.43 -5.91 17.85
C ILE A 144 -7.08 -5.09 16.74
N TYR A 145 -6.59 -5.22 15.51
CA TYR A 145 -6.91 -4.30 14.41
C TYR A 145 -7.94 -4.84 13.40
N ARG A 146 -8.56 -6.00 13.71
CA ARG A 146 -9.74 -6.55 13.01
C ARG A 146 -10.72 -7.08 14.02
N ASP A 147 -11.92 -7.38 13.56
CA ASP A 147 -13.07 -7.79 14.39
C ASP A 147 -12.74 -8.95 15.35
N VAL A 148 -13.41 -8.91 16.52
CA VAL A 148 -13.46 -10.01 17.48
C VAL A 148 -14.88 -10.56 17.53
N GLU A 149 -15.01 -11.90 17.44
CA GLU A 149 -16.28 -12.59 17.34
C GLU A 149 -16.43 -13.61 18.47
N LEU A 150 -17.61 -13.61 19.12
CA LEU A 150 -18.05 -14.71 19.96
C LEU A 150 -18.96 -15.59 19.11
N ILE A 151 -18.57 -16.85 18.90
CA ILE A 151 -19.28 -17.82 18.09
C ILE A 151 -19.87 -18.88 19.01
N SER A 152 -21.19 -19.09 18.92
CA SER A 152 -21.93 -20.12 19.65
C SER A 152 -22.50 -21.11 18.65
N VAL A 153 -22.13 -22.39 18.76
CA VAL A 153 -22.54 -23.46 17.83
C VAL A 153 -23.04 -24.66 18.59
N PRO A 154 -23.96 -25.50 18.01
CA PRO A 154 -24.33 -26.78 18.57
C PRO A 154 -23.14 -27.72 18.74
N LYS A 155 -23.28 -28.74 19.59
CA LYS A 155 -22.22 -29.74 19.82
C LYS A 155 -21.79 -30.49 18.57
N GLN A 156 -22.63 -30.51 17.56
CA GLN A 156 -22.30 -31.04 16.23
C GLN A 156 -22.38 -29.89 15.24
N HIS A 157 -21.25 -29.52 14.66
CA HIS A 157 -21.13 -28.37 13.76
C HIS A 157 -20.01 -28.59 12.74
N LEU A 158 -19.96 -27.74 11.70
CA LEU A 158 -18.82 -27.65 10.79
C LEU A 158 -17.62 -27.09 11.56
N SER A 159 -16.47 -27.74 11.44
CA SER A 159 -15.30 -27.44 12.27
C SER A 159 -14.86 -25.99 12.16
N LEU A 160 -14.58 -25.40 13.31
CA LEU A 160 -13.95 -24.08 13.43
C LEU A 160 -12.47 -24.18 13.85
N THR A 161 -11.99 -25.41 14.17
CA THR A 161 -10.62 -25.63 14.68
C THR A 161 -9.58 -25.91 13.58
N ASP A 162 -9.99 -26.08 12.33
CA ASP A 162 -9.06 -26.23 11.19
C ASP A 162 -8.53 -24.86 10.75
N PHE A 163 -7.53 -24.34 11.48
CA PHE A 163 -6.89 -23.05 11.24
C PHE A 163 -7.86 -21.85 11.15
N ALA A 164 -8.92 -21.83 11.96
CA ALA A 164 -9.98 -20.83 11.96
C ALA A 164 -10.65 -20.60 10.57
N SER A 165 -10.63 -21.61 9.72
CA SER A 165 -11.31 -21.64 8.41
C SER A 165 -12.80 -21.88 8.56
N ASP A 166 -13.52 -21.98 7.44
CA ASP A 166 -14.97 -22.25 7.44
C ASP A 166 -15.31 -23.73 7.65
N GLY A 167 -14.30 -24.63 7.75
CA GLY A 167 -14.48 -26.07 7.95
C GLY A 167 -14.91 -26.83 6.68
N TYR A 168 -14.80 -26.19 5.51
CA TYR A 168 -15.03 -26.85 4.22
C TYR A 168 -14.16 -26.23 3.12
N TYR A 169 -13.90 -27.02 2.06
CA TYR A 169 -13.04 -26.68 0.94
C TYR A 169 -13.69 -27.11 -0.36
N VAL A 170 -13.83 -26.20 -1.30
CA VAL A 170 -14.42 -26.45 -2.62
C VAL A 170 -13.31 -26.71 -3.63
N ASN A 171 -13.29 -27.88 -4.20
CA ASN A 171 -12.40 -28.27 -5.28
C ASN A 171 -13.14 -28.28 -6.61
N TYR A 172 -12.56 -27.69 -7.62
CA TYR A 172 -13.08 -27.73 -8.98
C TYR A 172 -12.24 -28.72 -9.80
N TYR A 173 -12.93 -29.49 -10.66
CA TYR A 173 -12.28 -30.44 -11.58
C TYR A 173 -12.99 -30.40 -12.94
N ASN A 174 -12.28 -30.73 -14.00
CA ASN A 174 -12.76 -30.74 -15.37
C ASN A 174 -13.47 -29.44 -15.80
N VAL A 175 -13.00 -28.30 -15.30
CA VAL A 175 -13.63 -26.99 -15.63
C VAL A 175 -13.28 -26.59 -17.06
N SER A 176 -14.29 -26.41 -17.88
CA SER A 176 -14.20 -25.93 -19.28
C SER A 176 -15.44 -25.10 -19.63
N GLU A 177 -15.58 -24.69 -20.87
CA GLU A 177 -16.80 -24.02 -21.37
C GLU A 177 -17.99 -24.99 -21.45
N GLU A 178 -17.73 -26.32 -21.56
CA GLU A 178 -18.76 -27.37 -21.72
C GLU A 178 -19.19 -27.96 -20.37
N GLN A 179 -18.30 -28.00 -19.40
CA GLN A 179 -18.60 -28.67 -18.12
C GLN A 179 -17.80 -28.13 -16.94
N ALA A 180 -18.31 -28.35 -15.71
CA ALA A 180 -17.57 -28.08 -14.48
C ALA A 180 -17.97 -29.06 -13.37
N GLY A 181 -17.00 -29.72 -12.77
CA GLY A 181 -17.16 -30.58 -11.62
C GLY A 181 -16.87 -29.85 -10.30
N VAL A 182 -17.63 -30.21 -9.25
CA VAL A 182 -17.48 -29.67 -7.89
C VAL A 182 -17.37 -30.81 -6.89
N GLU A 183 -16.31 -30.78 -6.09
CA GLU A 183 -16.13 -31.64 -4.93
C GLU A 183 -16.00 -30.74 -3.69
N VAL A 184 -16.78 -31.03 -2.64
CA VAL A 184 -16.72 -30.31 -1.37
C VAL A 184 -16.20 -31.25 -0.29
N LYS A 185 -15.07 -30.88 0.32
CA LYS A 185 -14.53 -31.54 1.52
C LYS A 185 -14.97 -30.77 2.73
N LEU A 186 -15.59 -31.48 3.71
CA LEU A 186 -16.11 -30.88 4.92
C LEU A 186 -15.52 -31.58 6.14
N LEU A 187 -15.17 -30.79 7.15
CA LEU A 187 -14.79 -31.29 8.47
C LEU A 187 -15.95 -31.03 9.44
N VAL A 188 -16.47 -32.10 10.09
CA VAL A 188 -17.58 -32.00 11.04
C VAL A 188 -17.13 -32.49 12.42
N ASP A 189 -17.34 -31.65 13.43
CA ASP A 189 -17.00 -31.92 14.83
C ASP A 189 -18.19 -32.43 15.59
N ASN A 190 -17.93 -33.36 16.55
CA ASN A 190 -18.90 -33.86 17.50
C ASN A 190 -18.36 -33.75 18.93
N PHE A 191 -18.84 -32.80 19.70
CA PHE A 191 -18.52 -32.60 21.11
C PHE A 191 -19.42 -33.39 22.09
N ASP A 192 -20.39 -34.14 21.60
CA ASP A 192 -21.22 -35.03 22.44
C ASP A 192 -20.42 -36.23 22.96
N SER A 193 -20.80 -36.71 24.14
CA SER A 193 -20.25 -37.93 24.75
C SER A 193 -20.84 -39.24 24.12
N PHE A 194 -21.69 -39.15 23.11
CA PHE A 194 -22.33 -40.26 22.42
C PHE A 194 -22.20 -40.12 20.87
N LYS A 195 -22.39 -41.25 20.19
CA LYS A 195 -22.43 -41.33 18.73
C LYS A 195 -23.67 -40.63 18.19
N SER A 196 -23.53 -39.89 17.11
CA SER A 196 -24.63 -39.27 16.39
C SER A 196 -24.77 -39.84 14.97
N GLN A 197 -25.94 -39.65 14.41
CA GLN A 197 -26.22 -39.86 13.00
C GLN A 197 -26.73 -38.57 12.41
N ASN A 198 -26.00 -38.08 11.39
CA ASN A 198 -26.20 -36.78 10.81
C ASN A 198 -26.34 -36.88 9.30
N HIS A 199 -26.89 -35.82 8.69
CA HIS A 199 -26.93 -35.65 7.24
C HIS A 199 -26.33 -34.31 6.85
N LEU A 200 -25.63 -34.27 5.74
CA LEU A 200 -25.22 -33.06 5.03
C LEU A 200 -26.08 -32.96 3.77
N TYR A 201 -26.64 -31.76 3.56
CA TYR A 201 -27.32 -31.34 2.35
C TYR A 201 -26.59 -30.18 1.75
N LEU A 202 -26.21 -30.32 0.49
CA LEU A 202 -25.46 -29.28 -0.26
C LEU A 202 -26.26 -28.92 -1.51
N LYS A 203 -26.42 -27.61 -1.73
CA LYS A 203 -27.11 -27.05 -2.91
C LYS A 203 -26.20 -26.09 -3.65
N ILE A 204 -26.22 -26.19 -4.97
CA ILE A 204 -25.63 -25.19 -5.84
C ILE A 204 -26.78 -24.43 -6.50
N LEU A 205 -26.84 -23.13 -6.27
CA LEU A 205 -27.80 -22.21 -6.85
C LEU A 205 -27.13 -21.32 -7.88
N ASP A 206 -27.87 -20.88 -8.88
CA ASP A 206 -27.39 -19.83 -9.79
C ASP A 206 -27.45 -18.44 -9.14
N ALA A 207 -27.07 -17.39 -9.88
CA ALA A 207 -27.08 -16.02 -9.39
C ALA A 207 -28.50 -15.49 -9.10
N GLU A 208 -29.52 -16.07 -9.72
CA GLU A 208 -30.93 -15.77 -9.54
C GLU A 208 -31.56 -16.57 -8.39
N GLY A 209 -30.76 -17.46 -7.75
CA GLY A 209 -31.20 -18.32 -6.63
C GLY A 209 -31.96 -19.59 -7.06
N GLN A 210 -31.91 -19.96 -8.33
CA GLN A 210 -32.49 -21.19 -8.83
C GLN A 210 -31.61 -22.40 -8.53
N LEU A 211 -32.19 -23.51 -8.12
CA LEU A 211 -31.48 -24.74 -7.84
C LEU A 211 -30.90 -25.36 -9.11
N ILE A 212 -29.59 -25.53 -9.15
CA ILE A 212 -28.86 -26.19 -10.23
C ILE A 212 -28.61 -27.65 -9.89
N LEU A 213 -28.00 -27.92 -8.72
CA LEU A 213 -27.71 -29.26 -8.23
C LEU A 213 -27.96 -29.37 -6.73
N GLU A 214 -28.37 -30.56 -6.27
CA GLU A 214 -28.47 -30.90 -4.86
C GLU A 214 -27.84 -32.26 -4.61
N GLU A 215 -27.02 -32.37 -3.57
CA GLU A 215 -26.43 -33.59 -3.10
C GLU A 215 -26.63 -33.75 -1.60
N HIS A 216 -26.73 -35.01 -1.14
CA HIS A 216 -26.82 -35.28 0.27
C HIS A 216 -26.07 -36.52 0.70
N LYS A 217 -25.61 -36.55 1.96
CA LYS A 217 -24.88 -37.68 2.51
C LYS A 217 -25.20 -37.89 3.99
N GLY A 218 -25.70 -39.05 4.31
CA GLY A 218 -25.87 -39.52 5.69
C GLY A 218 -24.56 -40.13 6.21
N PHE A 219 -24.24 -39.86 7.47
CA PHE A 219 -23.02 -40.37 8.09
C PHE A 219 -23.15 -40.51 9.59
N LYS A 220 -22.23 -41.25 10.22
CA LYS A 220 -22.12 -41.41 11.67
C LYS A 220 -20.86 -40.69 12.17
N LEU A 221 -21.03 -39.98 13.29
CA LEU A 221 -19.94 -39.39 14.06
C LEU A 221 -19.75 -40.15 15.35
N ASN A 222 -18.52 -40.48 15.71
CA ASN A 222 -18.19 -41.00 17.02
C ASN A 222 -18.25 -39.91 18.09
N ALA A 223 -18.37 -40.28 19.35
CA ALA A 223 -18.31 -39.39 20.48
C ALA A 223 -16.96 -38.64 20.51
N ALA A 224 -16.97 -37.34 20.75
CA ALA A 224 -15.80 -36.51 20.92
C ALA A 224 -14.74 -36.64 19.78
N THR A 225 -15.22 -36.65 18.53
CA THR A 225 -14.34 -36.79 17.34
C THR A 225 -14.72 -35.81 16.23
N SER A 226 -13.76 -35.53 15.38
CA SER A 226 -13.97 -34.88 14.09
C SER A 226 -14.00 -35.90 12.95
N LYS A 227 -14.65 -35.58 11.84
CA LYS A 227 -14.72 -36.44 10.66
C LYS A 227 -14.66 -35.66 9.37
N ASP A 228 -13.76 -36.10 8.47
CA ASP A 228 -13.71 -35.61 7.09
C ASP A 228 -14.82 -36.31 6.26
N ILE A 229 -15.53 -35.51 5.50
CA ILE A 229 -16.59 -35.96 4.60
C ILE A 229 -16.40 -35.30 3.25
N THR A 230 -16.41 -36.11 2.20
CA THR A 230 -16.35 -35.59 0.83
C THR A 230 -17.68 -35.83 0.14
N ILE A 231 -18.19 -34.80 -0.54
CA ILE A 231 -19.38 -34.86 -1.38
C ILE A 231 -18.98 -34.35 -2.76
N THR A 232 -19.28 -35.16 -3.79
CA THR A 232 -18.99 -34.82 -5.19
C THR A 232 -20.29 -34.66 -5.92
N PHE A 233 -20.47 -33.53 -6.59
CA PHE A 233 -21.62 -33.27 -7.43
C PHE A 233 -21.44 -33.88 -8.83
N PRO A 234 -22.55 -34.21 -9.55
CA PRO A 234 -22.48 -34.37 -11.00
C PRO A 234 -21.90 -33.12 -11.67
N GLU A 235 -21.31 -33.29 -12.85
CA GLU A 235 -20.80 -32.15 -13.61
C GLU A 235 -21.95 -31.25 -14.07
N ILE A 236 -21.75 -29.93 -13.96
CA ILE A 236 -22.66 -28.92 -14.46
C ILE A 236 -22.35 -28.73 -15.96
N GLU A 237 -23.35 -28.89 -16.82
CA GLU A 237 -23.22 -28.65 -18.26
C GLU A 237 -23.27 -27.16 -18.58
N ASN A 238 -22.40 -26.70 -19.49
CA ASN A 238 -22.30 -25.32 -19.99
C ASN A 238 -22.30 -24.28 -18.86
N PRO A 239 -21.35 -24.37 -17.88
CA PRO A 239 -21.33 -23.46 -16.74
C PRO A 239 -21.00 -22.02 -17.19
N LYS A 240 -21.60 -21.03 -16.54
CA LYS A 240 -21.16 -19.64 -16.67
C LYS A 240 -19.84 -19.45 -15.94
N LEU A 241 -18.79 -19.18 -16.69
CA LEU A 241 -17.43 -19.03 -16.14
C LEU A 241 -17.24 -17.65 -15.50
N TRP A 242 -16.55 -17.64 -14.37
CA TRP A 242 -16.12 -16.41 -13.69
C TRP A 242 -14.89 -15.81 -14.37
N SER A 243 -14.90 -14.49 -14.57
CA SER A 243 -13.76 -13.72 -15.10
C SER A 243 -13.87 -12.24 -14.71
N PRO A 244 -12.82 -11.43 -14.86
CA PRO A 244 -12.87 -9.98 -14.61
C PRO A 244 -13.94 -9.23 -15.39
N ASN A 245 -14.27 -9.69 -16.60
CA ASN A 245 -15.28 -9.08 -17.46
C ASN A 245 -16.69 -9.67 -17.26
N ASN A 246 -16.80 -10.84 -16.61
CA ASN A 246 -18.04 -11.51 -16.30
C ASN A 246 -17.88 -12.24 -14.93
N PRO A 247 -17.96 -11.52 -13.79
CA PRO A 247 -17.77 -12.11 -12.47
C PRO A 247 -19.01 -12.89 -12.01
N TYR A 248 -19.44 -13.88 -12.81
CA TYR A 248 -20.63 -14.67 -12.51
C TYR A 248 -20.37 -15.61 -11.34
N LEU A 249 -21.21 -15.52 -10.32
CA LEU A 249 -21.10 -16.32 -9.09
C LEU A 249 -22.33 -17.19 -8.92
N TYR A 250 -22.08 -18.47 -8.70
CA TYR A 250 -23.04 -19.39 -8.12
C TYR A 250 -22.96 -19.30 -6.60
N LYS A 251 -23.93 -19.87 -5.91
CA LYS A 251 -24.00 -19.97 -4.45
C LYS A 251 -23.97 -21.42 -4.02
N LEU A 252 -23.04 -21.80 -3.14
CA LEU A 252 -23.06 -23.05 -2.41
C LEU A 252 -23.78 -22.84 -1.09
N GLU A 253 -24.81 -23.66 -0.79
CA GLU A 253 -25.43 -23.74 0.51
C GLU A 253 -25.16 -25.12 1.12
N ILE A 254 -24.71 -25.13 2.38
CA ILE A 254 -24.38 -26.32 3.16
C ILE A 254 -25.26 -26.33 4.39
N SER A 255 -25.95 -27.44 4.65
CA SER A 255 -26.76 -27.67 5.86
C SER A 255 -26.38 -28.98 6.51
N LEU A 256 -25.97 -28.92 7.78
CA LEU A 256 -25.74 -30.06 8.64
C LEU A 256 -27.03 -30.28 9.46
N THR A 257 -27.56 -31.49 9.43
CA THR A 257 -28.81 -31.84 10.17
C THR A 257 -28.61 -33.06 11.08
N ASP A 258 -29.43 -33.14 12.11
CA ASP A 258 -29.60 -34.38 12.89
C ASP A 258 -30.39 -35.46 12.10
N LYS A 259 -30.56 -36.65 12.68
CA LYS A 259 -31.33 -37.75 12.08
C LYS A 259 -32.81 -37.45 11.88
N LYS A 260 -33.33 -36.39 12.51
CA LYS A 260 -34.75 -35.98 12.38
C LYS A 260 -34.95 -34.88 11.35
N GLY A 261 -33.87 -34.38 10.77
CA GLY A 261 -33.87 -33.30 9.80
C GLY A 261 -33.81 -31.90 10.42
N ASN A 262 -33.58 -31.78 11.73
CA ASN A 262 -33.35 -30.46 12.34
C ASN A 262 -32.00 -29.95 11.93
N ILE A 263 -31.94 -28.69 11.45
CA ILE A 263 -30.68 -28.03 11.08
C ILE A 263 -29.86 -27.74 12.34
N LEU A 264 -28.63 -28.20 12.37
CA LEU A 264 -27.67 -27.97 13.44
C LEU A 264 -26.74 -26.81 13.08
N ASP A 265 -26.22 -26.80 11.84
CA ASP A 265 -25.34 -25.76 11.35
C ASP A 265 -25.56 -25.51 9.86
N SER A 266 -25.32 -24.29 9.40
CA SER A 266 -25.39 -23.94 7.99
C SER A 266 -24.34 -22.94 7.59
N LYS A 267 -23.84 -23.11 6.38
CA LYS A 267 -22.87 -22.18 5.75
C LYS A 267 -23.28 -21.87 4.33
N SER A 268 -22.82 -20.73 3.82
CA SER A 268 -22.94 -20.45 2.39
C SER A 268 -21.70 -19.71 1.89
N SER A 269 -21.33 -19.96 0.64
CA SER A 269 -20.26 -19.23 -0.04
C SER A 269 -20.55 -19.07 -1.52
N ASN A 270 -19.83 -18.12 -2.13
CA ASN A 270 -19.81 -17.96 -3.57
C ASN A 270 -19.01 -19.09 -4.22
N LEU A 271 -19.44 -19.54 -5.42
CA LEU A 271 -18.66 -20.37 -6.31
C LEU A 271 -18.43 -19.63 -7.62
N GLY A 272 -17.20 -19.71 -8.15
CA GLY A 272 -16.89 -19.15 -9.47
C GLY A 272 -16.06 -20.14 -10.26
N PHE A 273 -16.63 -20.70 -11.32
CA PHE A 273 -15.94 -21.67 -12.17
C PHE A 273 -14.91 -20.99 -13.03
N ARG A 274 -13.65 -21.34 -12.85
CA ARG A 274 -12.54 -20.80 -13.62
C ARG A 274 -11.34 -21.73 -13.52
N TRP A 275 -10.42 -21.63 -14.46
CA TRP A 275 -9.06 -22.15 -14.35
C TRP A 275 -8.06 -21.11 -14.82
N ALA A 276 -6.87 -21.13 -14.22
CA ALA A 276 -5.79 -20.23 -14.55
C ALA A 276 -4.51 -21.03 -14.84
N THR A 277 -3.77 -20.61 -15.85
CA THR A 277 -2.47 -21.18 -16.19
C THR A 277 -1.48 -20.09 -16.58
N VAL A 278 -0.19 -20.39 -16.49
CA VAL A 278 0.89 -19.51 -16.94
C VAL A 278 1.73 -20.26 -17.98
N ASP A 279 2.14 -19.51 -19.00
CA ASP A 279 2.99 -19.98 -20.08
C ASP A 279 4.17 -19.03 -20.22
N ALA A 280 5.39 -19.57 -20.32
CA ALA A 280 6.60 -18.76 -20.32
C ALA A 280 6.76 -17.88 -21.59
N GLU A 281 6.11 -18.25 -22.71
CA GLU A 281 6.16 -17.52 -23.97
C GLU A 281 4.96 -16.60 -24.19
N LYS A 282 3.80 -16.97 -23.61
CA LYS A 282 2.51 -16.34 -23.92
C LYS A 282 1.84 -15.68 -22.73
N GLY A 283 2.46 -15.73 -21.55
CA GLY A 283 1.98 -15.07 -20.34
C GLY A 283 0.87 -15.81 -19.59
N PHE A 284 -0.13 -15.11 -19.08
CA PHE A 284 -1.19 -15.64 -18.22
C PHE A 284 -2.46 -15.95 -19.03
N PHE A 285 -3.10 -17.08 -18.69
CA PHE A 285 -4.38 -17.49 -19.28
C PHE A 285 -5.43 -17.69 -18.20
N LEU A 286 -6.61 -17.17 -18.44
CA LEU A 286 -7.81 -17.43 -17.66
C LEU A 286 -8.88 -18.05 -18.57
N ASN A 287 -9.41 -19.20 -18.16
CA ASN A 287 -10.41 -19.93 -18.95
C ASN A 287 -9.95 -20.20 -20.40
N GLY A 288 -8.66 -20.53 -20.56
CA GLY A 288 -8.04 -20.78 -21.86
C GLY A 288 -7.81 -19.55 -22.74
N LYS A 289 -8.15 -18.35 -22.29
CA LYS A 289 -7.95 -17.09 -23.03
C LYS A 289 -6.80 -16.29 -22.45
N PRO A 290 -5.91 -15.72 -23.28
CA PRO A 290 -4.82 -14.88 -22.79
C PRO A 290 -5.37 -13.60 -22.17
N ILE A 291 -4.78 -13.19 -21.04
CA ILE A 291 -5.10 -11.94 -20.36
C ILE A 291 -3.83 -11.32 -19.79
N LYS A 292 -3.57 -10.05 -20.11
CA LYS A 292 -2.50 -9.29 -19.48
C LYS A 292 -2.98 -8.80 -18.11
N LEU A 293 -2.25 -9.15 -17.07
CA LEU A 293 -2.55 -8.74 -15.69
C LEU A 293 -2.04 -7.31 -15.47
N VAL A 294 -2.93 -6.34 -15.28
CA VAL A 294 -2.54 -4.96 -14.95
C VAL A 294 -3.31 -4.49 -13.73
N GLY A 295 -2.57 -4.09 -12.71
CA GLY A 295 -3.18 -3.67 -11.47
C GLY A 295 -2.21 -3.07 -10.47
N VAL A 296 -2.50 -3.26 -9.20
CA VAL A 296 -1.82 -2.59 -8.10
C VAL A 296 -1.50 -3.54 -6.96
N ASN A 297 -0.49 -3.18 -6.17
CA ASN A 297 -0.29 -3.68 -4.82
C ASN A 297 -1.14 -2.86 -3.84
N ARG A 298 -1.58 -3.44 -2.74
CA ARG A 298 -2.32 -2.73 -1.70
C ARG A 298 -1.78 -3.06 -0.32
N HIS A 299 -1.38 -2.03 0.44
CA HIS A 299 -1.25 -2.07 1.90
C HIS A 299 -2.61 -1.80 2.57
N GLN A 300 -2.78 -2.27 3.83
CA GLN A 300 -4.09 -2.21 4.50
C GLN A 300 -4.31 -0.94 5.33
N ASP A 301 -3.31 -0.10 5.52
CA ASP A 301 -3.39 1.09 6.37
C ASP A 301 -4.02 2.30 5.67
N TYR A 302 -4.37 3.30 6.46
CA TYR A 302 -5.07 4.49 6.01
C TYR A 302 -4.70 5.66 6.93
N GLU A 303 -4.68 6.89 6.38
CA GLU A 303 -4.41 8.11 7.12
C GLU A 303 -5.27 8.20 8.39
N SER A 304 -4.67 8.52 9.53
CA SER A 304 -5.29 8.65 10.85
C SER A 304 -5.86 7.36 11.46
N TYR A 305 -5.72 6.21 10.80
CA TYR A 305 -6.20 4.91 11.30
C TYR A 305 -5.06 3.91 11.53
N GLY A 306 -3.86 4.16 10.98
CA GLY A 306 -2.87 3.10 10.84
C GLY A 306 -3.50 1.88 10.14
N ASN A 307 -3.31 0.68 10.69
CA ASN A 307 -3.93 -0.54 10.15
C ASN A 307 -5.32 -0.87 10.73
N ALA A 308 -5.82 -0.09 11.71
CA ALA A 308 -7.13 -0.28 12.34
C ALA A 308 -8.28 0.36 11.51
N VAL A 309 -8.29 0.10 10.23
CA VAL A 309 -9.16 0.75 9.24
C VAL A 309 -10.56 0.16 9.25
N PRO A 310 -11.63 1.00 9.31
CA PRO A 310 -12.99 0.55 9.16
C PRO A 310 -13.21 -0.24 7.86
N LEU A 311 -13.96 -1.33 7.93
CA LEU A 311 -14.17 -2.23 6.79
C LEU A 311 -14.82 -1.53 5.57
N SER A 312 -15.66 -0.51 5.80
CA SER A 312 -16.26 0.28 4.73
C SER A 312 -15.22 1.03 3.88
N LEU A 313 -14.19 1.61 4.51
CA LEU A 313 -13.09 2.28 3.80
C LEU A 313 -12.23 1.25 3.05
N GLN A 314 -11.96 0.10 3.65
CA GLN A 314 -11.22 -0.96 2.98
C GLN A 314 -11.94 -1.49 1.72
N LYS A 315 -13.29 -1.65 1.79
CA LYS A 315 -14.11 -2.04 0.62
C LYS A 315 -14.10 -0.97 -0.46
N LYS A 316 -14.07 0.31 -0.08
CA LYS A 316 -13.96 1.42 -1.02
C LYS A 316 -12.66 1.38 -1.83
N ASP A 317 -11.56 0.94 -1.23
CA ASP A 317 -10.29 0.73 -1.96
C ASP A 317 -10.47 -0.26 -3.12
N ILE A 318 -11.18 -1.38 -2.90
CA ILE A 318 -11.43 -2.38 -3.95
C ILE A 318 -12.32 -1.82 -5.07
N GLU A 319 -13.31 -0.98 -4.71
CA GLU A 319 -14.16 -0.28 -5.69
C GLU A 319 -13.35 0.68 -6.56
N LEU A 320 -12.48 1.49 -5.95
CA LEU A 320 -11.60 2.42 -6.67
C LEU A 320 -10.59 1.69 -7.58
N ILE A 321 -10.04 0.55 -7.13
CA ILE A 321 -9.16 -0.30 -7.93
C ILE A 321 -9.91 -0.85 -9.16
N LYS A 322 -11.17 -1.27 -8.99
CA LYS A 322 -12.01 -1.71 -10.11
C LYS A 322 -12.38 -0.55 -11.04
N GLU A 323 -12.71 0.61 -10.48
CA GLU A 323 -13.05 1.83 -11.23
C GLU A 323 -11.87 2.29 -12.09
N MET A 324 -10.63 2.11 -11.62
CA MET A 324 -9.43 2.35 -12.41
C MET A 324 -9.34 1.46 -13.68
N GLY A 325 -10.03 0.32 -13.69
CA GLY A 325 -9.96 -0.68 -14.76
C GLY A 325 -9.02 -1.85 -14.45
N SER A 326 -8.46 -1.92 -13.27
CA SER A 326 -7.57 -3.01 -12.84
C SER A 326 -8.26 -4.37 -12.90
N ASN A 327 -7.56 -5.40 -13.39
CA ASN A 327 -8.04 -6.78 -13.40
C ASN A 327 -7.34 -7.68 -12.37
N VAL A 328 -6.29 -7.18 -11.70
CA VAL A 328 -5.54 -7.90 -10.67
C VAL A 328 -5.19 -6.98 -9.51
N ILE A 329 -5.14 -7.54 -8.29
CA ILE A 329 -4.62 -6.91 -7.09
C ILE A 329 -3.65 -7.86 -6.40
N ARG A 330 -2.52 -7.34 -5.92
CA ARG A 330 -1.66 -8.04 -4.96
C ARG A 330 -1.90 -7.47 -3.57
N PHE A 331 -2.39 -8.31 -2.66
CA PHE A 331 -2.49 -7.98 -1.24
C PHE A 331 -1.12 -8.13 -0.58
N ALA A 332 -0.35 -7.07 -0.62
CA ALA A 332 1.03 -7.01 -0.14
C ALA A 332 1.08 -6.52 1.32
N HIS A 333 1.94 -7.07 2.17
CA HIS A 333 2.71 -8.31 1.98
C HIS A 333 2.15 -9.41 2.88
N TYR A 334 0.84 -9.42 3.13
CA TYR A 334 0.14 -10.22 4.13
C TYR A 334 -1.34 -10.41 3.77
N PRO A 335 -2.01 -11.42 4.34
CA PRO A 335 -3.44 -11.61 4.14
C PRO A 335 -4.26 -10.42 4.64
N HIS A 336 -5.18 -9.93 3.81
CA HIS A 336 -6.09 -8.84 4.14
C HIS A 336 -7.41 -9.35 4.75
N ALA A 337 -8.34 -8.44 5.10
CA ALA A 337 -9.65 -8.83 5.63
C ALA A 337 -10.43 -9.66 4.61
N ARG A 338 -11.08 -10.74 5.05
CA ARG A 338 -11.79 -11.71 4.19
C ARG A 338 -12.87 -11.08 3.31
N GLU A 339 -13.50 -10.03 3.78
CA GLU A 339 -14.54 -9.29 3.07
C GLU A 339 -14.03 -8.61 1.80
N LEU A 340 -12.72 -8.34 1.73
CA LEU A 340 -12.10 -7.76 0.52
C LEU A 340 -12.00 -8.81 -0.59
N TYR A 341 -11.74 -10.07 -0.25
CA TYR A 341 -11.73 -11.17 -1.22
C TYR A 341 -13.12 -11.42 -1.78
N LYS A 342 -14.16 -11.40 -0.91
CA LYS A 342 -15.57 -11.42 -1.36
C LYS A 342 -15.86 -10.29 -2.34
N LYS A 343 -15.37 -9.08 -2.04
CA LYS A 343 -15.56 -7.92 -2.91
C LYS A 343 -14.83 -8.10 -4.23
N CYS A 344 -13.64 -8.71 -4.24
CA CYS A 344 -12.90 -9.08 -5.46
C CYS A 344 -13.66 -10.15 -6.28
N ASP A 345 -14.27 -11.14 -5.62
CA ASP A 345 -15.13 -12.13 -6.28
C ASP A 345 -16.30 -11.45 -7.03
N GLU A 346 -16.98 -10.52 -6.34
CA GLU A 346 -18.15 -9.79 -6.86
C GLU A 346 -17.81 -8.85 -8.01
N LEU A 347 -16.66 -8.16 -7.93
CA LEU A 347 -16.24 -7.17 -8.91
C LEU A 347 -15.40 -7.74 -10.05
N GLY A 348 -14.96 -9.00 -9.97
CA GLY A 348 -14.10 -9.61 -10.96
C GLY A 348 -12.68 -9.03 -10.92
N ILE A 349 -12.00 -9.13 -9.79
CA ILE A 349 -10.58 -8.78 -9.65
C ILE A 349 -9.82 -10.04 -9.26
N LEU A 350 -8.82 -10.42 -10.04
CA LEU A 350 -7.92 -11.52 -9.72
C LEU A 350 -7.03 -11.14 -8.53
N VAL A 351 -6.79 -12.07 -7.62
CA VAL A 351 -6.04 -11.80 -6.40
C VAL A 351 -4.76 -12.61 -6.33
N TRP A 352 -3.66 -11.93 -6.06
CA TRP A 352 -2.45 -12.48 -5.49
C TRP A 352 -2.44 -12.16 -3.99
N THR A 353 -2.34 -13.17 -3.16
CA THR A 353 -2.26 -13.06 -1.69
C THR A 353 -1.04 -13.80 -1.16
N GLU A 354 -0.42 -13.31 -0.07
CA GLU A 354 0.86 -13.84 0.43
C GLU A 354 1.00 -13.73 1.95
N ILE A 355 1.97 -14.45 2.53
CA ILE A 355 2.37 -14.32 3.94
C ILE A 355 3.56 -13.36 4.08
N PRO A 356 3.75 -12.69 5.23
CA PRO A 356 4.69 -11.57 5.38
C PRO A 356 6.15 -12.00 5.63
N ILE A 357 6.70 -12.90 4.84
CA ILE A 357 8.15 -13.18 4.87
C ILE A 357 8.82 -12.19 3.93
N VAL A 358 9.31 -11.08 4.49
CA VAL A 358 9.83 -9.92 3.74
C VAL A 358 11.28 -9.64 4.13
N ASN A 359 12.13 -9.34 3.16
CA ASN A 359 13.52 -8.86 3.25
C ASN A 359 14.52 -9.78 3.97
N LYS A 360 14.11 -10.52 5.00
CA LYS A 360 14.99 -11.28 5.88
C LYS A 360 14.32 -12.56 6.38
N VAL A 361 15.12 -13.61 6.55
CA VAL A 361 14.73 -14.86 7.22
C VAL A 361 15.73 -15.19 8.31
N THR A 362 15.29 -15.93 9.34
CA THR A 362 16.15 -16.41 10.44
C THR A 362 16.31 -17.91 10.39
N ASN A 363 17.52 -18.39 10.65
CA ASN A 363 17.84 -19.82 10.67
C ASN A 363 17.49 -20.43 12.03
N THR A 364 16.20 -20.44 12.39
CA THR A 364 15.68 -21.12 13.58
C THR A 364 14.53 -22.06 13.23
N GLU A 365 14.42 -23.19 13.91
CA GLU A 365 13.29 -24.10 13.75
C GLU A 365 11.96 -23.42 14.10
N ALA A 366 11.97 -22.53 15.09
CA ALA A 366 10.79 -21.78 15.48
C ALA A 366 10.27 -20.87 14.35
N PHE A 367 11.18 -20.14 13.65
CA PHE A 367 10.81 -19.34 12.48
C PHE A 367 10.21 -20.18 11.36
N VAL A 368 10.83 -21.33 11.05
CA VAL A 368 10.33 -22.27 10.01
C VAL A 368 8.92 -22.77 10.38
N ASN A 369 8.71 -23.16 11.63
CA ASN A 369 7.41 -23.67 12.09
C ASN A 369 6.31 -22.59 12.05
N VAL A 370 6.59 -21.37 12.52
CA VAL A 370 5.65 -20.24 12.45
C VAL A 370 5.35 -19.89 10.98
N SER A 371 6.36 -19.83 10.11
CA SER A 371 6.16 -19.57 8.68
C SER A 371 5.24 -20.60 8.01
N LYS A 372 5.44 -21.88 8.30
CA LYS A 372 4.58 -22.97 7.79
C LYS A 372 3.17 -22.93 8.36
N GLN A 373 3.02 -22.55 9.65
CA GLN A 373 1.70 -22.38 10.26
C GLN A 373 0.96 -21.24 9.57
N MET A 374 1.60 -20.06 9.43
CA MET A 374 1.01 -18.91 8.75
C MET A 374 0.60 -19.23 7.31
N GLN A 375 1.41 -20.01 6.58
CA GLN A 375 1.07 -20.41 5.21
C GLN A 375 -0.14 -21.36 5.17
N LYS A 376 -0.27 -22.29 6.13
CA LYS A 376 -1.45 -23.15 6.23
C LYS A 376 -2.69 -22.35 6.60
N GLU A 377 -2.62 -21.48 7.61
CA GLU A 377 -3.71 -20.58 7.98
C GLU A 377 -4.17 -19.75 6.79
N HIS A 378 -3.22 -19.14 6.09
CA HIS A 378 -3.46 -18.36 4.88
C HIS A 378 -4.20 -19.19 3.82
N ILE A 379 -3.68 -20.34 3.41
CA ILE A 379 -4.31 -21.19 2.41
C ILE A 379 -5.72 -21.62 2.85
N LYS A 380 -5.86 -22.15 4.07
CA LYS A 380 -7.14 -22.67 4.58
C LYS A 380 -8.24 -21.61 4.70
N GLN A 381 -7.88 -20.40 5.13
CA GLN A 381 -8.84 -19.29 5.31
C GLN A 381 -9.30 -18.64 4.01
N TYR A 382 -8.47 -18.67 2.97
CA TYR A 382 -8.75 -18.00 1.69
C TYR A 382 -8.99 -18.94 0.50
N TYR A 383 -9.06 -20.24 0.75
CA TYR A 383 -9.17 -21.30 -0.26
C TYR A 383 -10.37 -21.18 -1.19
N ASN A 384 -11.54 -20.83 -0.63
CA ASN A 384 -12.82 -20.88 -1.34
C ASN A 384 -13.14 -19.62 -2.17
N PHE A 385 -12.26 -18.61 -2.21
CA PHE A 385 -12.51 -17.39 -2.97
C PHE A 385 -12.16 -17.57 -4.45
N PRO A 386 -13.12 -17.48 -5.39
CA PRO A 386 -12.82 -17.60 -6.82
C PRO A 386 -11.79 -16.60 -7.35
N SER A 387 -11.74 -15.41 -6.78
CA SER A 387 -10.79 -14.36 -7.15
C SER A 387 -9.34 -14.74 -6.86
N VAL A 388 -9.08 -15.57 -5.84
CA VAL A 388 -7.72 -15.97 -5.46
C VAL A 388 -7.17 -16.94 -6.50
N VAL A 389 -6.20 -16.49 -7.29
CA VAL A 389 -5.55 -17.30 -8.34
C VAL A 389 -4.07 -17.52 -8.06
N MET A 390 -3.44 -16.64 -7.28
CA MET A 390 -2.01 -16.69 -6.96
C MET A 390 -1.79 -16.68 -5.45
N ILE A 391 -0.95 -17.61 -4.97
CA ILE A 391 -0.57 -17.74 -3.56
C ILE A 391 0.94 -17.55 -3.44
N GLY A 392 1.32 -16.47 -2.76
CA GLY A 392 2.71 -16.12 -2.47
C GLY A 392 3.15 -16.55 -1.07
N TYR A 393 4.47 -16.53 -0.86
CA TYR A 393 5.05 -16.93 0.43
C TYR A 393 6.33 -16.20 0.82
N MET A 394 6.94 -15.40 -0.07
CA MET A 394 8.15 -14.61 0.22
C MET A 394 8.25 -13.38 -0.68
N ASN A 395 8.82 -12.29 -0.13
CA ASN A 395 9.15 -11.06 -0.84
C ASN A 395 10.58 -10.62 -0.52
N GLU A 396 11.42 -10.39 -1.56
CA GLU A 396 12.75 -9.75 -1.47
C GLU A 396 13.73 -10.35 -0.43
N ILE A 397 13.66 -11.63 -0.19
CA ILE A 397 14.31 -12.33 0.93
C ILE A 397 15.85 -12.26 0.96
N PHE A 398 16.49 -11.78 -0.10
CA PHE A 398 17.93 -11.50 -0.14
C PHE A 398 18.25 -10.00 -0.06
N LEU A 399 17.27 -9.13 0.15
CA LEU A 399 17.53 -7.68 0.18
C LEU A 399 18.61 -7.31 1.20
N ARG A 400 18.52 -7.84 2.42
CA ARG A 400 19.51 -7.56 3.47
C ARG A 400 20.84 -8.29 3.31
N LEU A 401 20.83 -9.44 2.64
CA LEU A 401 22.07 -10.20 2.40
C LEU A 401 23.10 -9.40 1.57
N ALA A 402 22.62 -8.62 0.61
CA ALA A 402 23.47 -7.80 -0.24
C ALA A 402 24.15 -6.65 0.52
N PHE A 403 23.59 -6.18 1.63
CA PHE A 403 24.05 -5.02 2.40
C PHE A 403 24.71 -5.34 3.74
N ASP A 404 24.64 -6.61 4.20
CA ASP A 404 25.24 -7.00 5.48
C ASP A 404 26.76 -7.22 5.32
N LYS A 405 27.53 -6.18 5.65
CA LYS A 405 29.00 -6.21 5.61
C LYS A 405 29.66 -6.91 6.81
N LYS A 406 28.87 -7.27 7.83
CA LYS A 406 29.40 -7.88 9.07
C LYS A 406 29.47 -9.39 9.00
N GLU A 407 28.74 -10.02 8.07
CA GLU A 407 28.74 -11.46 7.88
C GLU A 407 29.94 -11.91 7.00
N SER A 408 30.56 -13.01 7.42
CA SER A 408 31.55 -13.73 6.63
C SER A 408 30.92 -14.34 5.36
N ASP A 409 31.73 -14.68 4.39
CA ASP A 409 31.26 -15.37 3.17
C ASP A 409 30.65 -16.74 3.49
N GLU A 410 31.15 -17.45 4.51
CA GLU A 410 30.60 -18.74 4.97
C GLU A 410 29.20 -18.55 5.59
N GLU A 411 29.01 -17.54 6.42
CA GLU A 411 27.70 -17.22 7.00
C GLU A 411 26.69 -16.83 5.93
N LYS A 412 27.10 -16.04 4.92
CA LYS A 412 26.24 -15.66 3.78
C LYS A 412 25.83 -16.88 2.96
N GLU A 413 26.76 -17.80 2.70
CA GLU A 413 26.48 -19.03 1.95
C GLU A 413 25.53 -19.94 2.72
N HIS A 414 25.72 -20.10 4.03
CA HIS A 414 24.79 -20.83 4.90
C HIS A 414 23.39 -20.19 4.90
N ARG A 415 23.30 -18.85 4.93
CA ARG A 415 22.02 -18.13 4.86
C ARG A 415 21.34 -18.38 3.50
N LYS A 416 22.05 -18.33 2.38
CA LYS A 416 21.49 -18.63 1.06
C LYS A 416 20.90 -20.05 1.02
N GLN A 417 21.63 -21.05 1.49
CA GLN A 417 21.19 -22.44 1.52
C GLN A 417 19.97 -22.63 2.43
N PHE A 418 19.97 -22.03 3.61
CA PHE A 418 18.83 -22.07 4.52
C PHE A 418 17.58 -21.40 3.89
N THR A 419 17.75 -20.24 3.28
CA THR A 419 16.66 -19.51 2.62
C THR A 419 16.08 -20.33 1.46
N TYR A 420 16.92 -20.96 0.63
CA TYR A 420 16.45 -21.86 -0.42
C TYR A 420 15.64 -23.04 0.15
N ASN A 421 16.12 -23.66 1.21
CA ASN A 421 15.44 -24.81 1.84
C ASN A 421 14.08 -24.41 2.43
N LEU A 422 13.98 -23.24 3.03
CA LEU A 422 12.71 -22.70 3.54
C LEU A 422 11.75 -22.37 2.39
N ALA A 423 12.22 -21.68 1.36
CA ALA A 423 11.43 -21.36 0.17
C ALA A 423 10.88 -22.64 -0.49
N LYS A 424 11.73 -23.67 -0.66
CA LYS A 424 11.30 -24.96 -1.20
C LYS A 424 10.25 -25.66 -0.33
N GLN A 425 10.40 -25.62 1.00
CA GLN A 425 9.42 -26.22 1.91
C GLN A 425 8.06 -25.50 1.85
N LEU A 426 8.06 -24.19 1.68
CA LEU A 426 6.83 -23.39 1.54
C LEU A 426 6.19 -23.61 0.17
N GLU A 427 6.98 -23.70 -0.89
CA GLU A 427 6.50 -24.05 -2.24
C GLU A 427 5.85 -25.45 -2.24
N ASP A 428 6.55 -26.49 -1.73
CA ASP A 428 6.02 -27.84 -1.65
C ASP A 428 4.74 -27.92 -0.79
N LEU A 429 4.68 -27.14 0.29
CA LEU A 429 3.47 -27.00 1.13
C LEU A 429 2.32 -26.39 0.34
N THR A 430 2.57 -25.26 -0.35
CA THR A 430 1.56 -24.53 -1.10
C THR A 430 0.98 -25.37 -2.24
N ARG A 431 1.83 -26.05 -3.03
CA ARG A 431 1.38 -26.95 -4.11
C ARG A 431 0.53 -28.11 -3.60
N ARG A 432 0.87 -28.64 -2.42
CA ARG A 432 0.10 -29.75 -1.84
C ARG A 432 -1.25 -29.29 -1.30
N GLU A 433 -1.30 -28.16 -0.58
CA GLU A 433 -2.51 -27.69 0.09
C GLU A 433 -3.44 -26.90 -0.86
N ALA A 434 -2.90 -26.33 -1.96
CA ALA A 434 -3.65 -25.53 -2.93
C ALA A 434 -3.27 -25.86 -4.39
N PRO A 435 -3.51 -27.10 -4.85
CA PRO A 435 -2.99 -27.61 -6.13
C PRO A 435 -3.56 -26.89 -7.37
N ASN A 436 -4.69 -26.22 -7.25
CA ASN A 436 -5.37 -25.47 -8.34
C ASN A 436 -5.01 -23.99 -8.38
N HIS A 437 -4.00 -23.57 -7.59
CA HIS A 437 -3.53 -22.18 -7.54
C HIS A 437 -2.11 -22.07 -8.10
N ILE A 438 -1.81 -20.91 -8.67
CA ILE A 438 -0.47 -20.60 -9.15
C ILE A 438 0.37 -20.16 -7.95
N THR A 439 1.54 -20.80 -7.75
CA THR A 439 2.49 -20.32 -6.74
C THR A 439 3.33 -19.18 -7.29
N VAL A 440 3.61 -18.18 -6.45
CA VAL A 440 4.33 -16.99 -6.86
C VAL A 440 5.28 -16.48 -5.76
N MET A 441 6.38 -15.85 -6.14
CA MET A 441 7.34 -15.20 -5.24
C MET A 441 7.77 -13.87 -5.83
N ALA A 442 7.86 -12.82 -5.01
CA ALA A 442 8.37 -11.52 -5.43
C ALA A 442 9.87 -11.38 -5.09
N LEU A 443 10.67 -11.02 -6.09
CA LEU A 443 12.12 -10.96 -6.04
C LEU A 443 12.59 -9.55 -6.44
N HIS A 444 13.50 -8.94 -5.67
CA HIS A 444 14.11 -7.67 -6.10
C HIS A 444 15.19 -7.88 -7.17
N PHE A 445 15.56 -6.82 -7.86
CA PHE A 445 16.62 -6.83 -8.86
C PHE A 445 17.97 -7.27 -8.26
N ASN A 446 18.25 -8.59 -8.32
CA ASN A 446 19.49 -9.16 -7.81
C ASN A 446 19.76 -10.56 -8.44
N GLU A 447 20.96 -10.77 -8.95
CA GLU A 447 21.37 -12.03 -9.59
C GLU A 447 21.41 -13.23 -8.62
N LEU A 448 21.52 -13.00 -7.32
CA LEU A 448 21.52 -14.07 -6.30
C LEU A 448 20.31 -15.01 -6.41
N TYR A 449 19.16 -14.54 -6.86
CA TYR A 449 17.97 -15.37 -7.04
C TYR A 449 18.13 -16.40 -8.17
N ASN A 450 18.87 -16.03 -9.22
CA ASN A 450 19.23 -16.93 -10.32
C ASN A 450 20.33 -17.89 -9.89
N GLU A 451 21.39 -17.40 -9.26
CA GLU A 451 22.53 -18.20 -8.76
C GLU A 451 22.09 -19.29 -7.78
N THR A 452 21.23 -18.94 -6.85
CA THR A 452 20.67 -19.88 -5.84
C THR A 452 19.54 -20.76 -6.37
N LYS A 453 19.05 -20.51 -7.59
CA LYS A 453 17.90 -21.18 -8.20
C LYS A 453 16.56 -20.99 -7.43
N ILE A 454 16.47 -20.02 -6.54
CA ILE A 454 15.23 -19.70 -5.86
C ILE A 454 14.17 -19.24 -6.86
N ALA A 455 14.57 -18.50 -7.90
CA ALA A 455 13.68 -18.07 -8.97
C ALA A 455 13.08 -19.24 -9.82
N ASP A 456 13.57 -20.46 -9.67
CA ASP A 456 13.03 -21.64 -10.35
C ASP A 456 12.00 -22.41 -9.50
N LEU A 457 11.76 -22.01 -8.26
CA LEU A 457 10.83 -22.72 -7.37
C LEU A 457 9.36 -22.43 -7.69
N PRO A 458 8.90 -21.16 -7.77
CA PRO A 458 7.49 -20.86 -7.99
C PRO A 458 7.08 -21.10 -9.45
N MET A 459 5.78 -21.25 -9.68
CA MET A 459 5.22 -21.34 -11.04
C MET A 459 5.31 -20.01 -11.80
N LEU A 460 5.25 -18.88 -11.08
CA LEU A 460 5.35 -17.52 -11.61
C LEU A 460 6.35 -16.72 -10.79
N VAL A 461 7.29 -16.06 -11.46
CA VAL A 461 8.26 -15.14 -10.81
C VAL A 461 7.77 -13.72 -10.93
N GLY A 462 7.54 -13.07 -9.79
CA GLY A 462 7.36 -11.62 -9.71
C GLY A 462 8.70 -10.92 -9.52
N TRP A 463 9.01 -9.93 -10.33
CA TRP A 463 10.18 -9.07 -10.17
C TRP A 463 9.78 -7.68 -9.66
N ASN A 464 10.35 -7.25 -8.54
CA ASN A 464 10.28 -5.87 -8.04
C ASN A 464 11.35 -5.06 -8.76
N LEU A 465 10.93 -4.19 -9.69
CA LEU A 465 11.82 -3.49 -10.61
C LEU A 465 11.60 -1.97 -10.49
N TYR A 466 12.66 -1.25 -10.21
CA TYR A 466 12.63 0.20 -10.01
C TYR A 466 13.65 0.93 -10.92
N PHE A 467 13.76 0.46 -12.18
CA PHE A 467 14.51 1.15 -13.23
C PHE A 467 13.99 2.58 -13.42
N GLY A 468 14.89 3.55 -13.50
CA GLY A 468 14.53 4.96 -13.54
C GLY A 468 14.20 5.57 -12.17
N TRP A 469 14.08 4.76 -11.08
CA TRP A 469 13.90 5.30 -9.73
C TRP A 469 15.10 4.99 -8.82
N TYR A 470 15.38 3.74 -8.46
CA TYR A 470 16.51 3.40 -7.59
C TYR A 470 17.80 3.15 -8.37
N HIS A 471 17.72 2.71 -9.61
CA HIS A 471 18.89 2.41 -10.46
C HIS A 471 18.54 2.65 -11.94
N ASP A 472 19.58 2.78 -12.79
CA ASP A 472 19.55 2.83 -14.24
C ASP A 472 18.47 3.76 -14.85
N THR A 473 18.00 3.52 -16.07
CA THR A 473 16.97 4.32 -16.76
C THR A 473 15.66 3.54 -16.92
N ILE A 474 14.59 4.20 -17.33
CA ILE A 474 13.28 3.56 -17.58
C ILE A 474 13.37 2.54 -18.72
N GLU A 475 14.19 2.84 -19.74
CA GLU A 475 14.41 2.01 -20.93
C GLU A 475 15.11 0.67 -20.60
N ASP A 476 15.92 0.63 -19.57
CA ASP A 476 16.65 -0.58 -19.14
C ASP A 476 15.72 -1.68 -18.62
N LEU A 477 14.45 -1.37 -18.31
CA LEU A 477 13.45 -2.37 -17.95
C LEU A 477 13.29 -3.42 -19.04
N GLY A 478 13.11 -3.00 -20.30
CA GLY A 478 12.93 -3.93 -21.41
C GLY A 478 14.15 -4.80 -21.64
N VAL A 479 15.34 -4.22 -21.51
CA VAL A 479 16.62 -4.96 -21.60
C VAL A 479 16.70 -6.07 -20.55
N PHE A 480 16.32 -5.77 -19.31
CA PHE A 480 16.29 -6.77 -18.23
C PHE A 480 15.28 -7.89 -18.49
N LEU A 481 14.07 -7.55 -18.92
CA LEU A 481 13.02 -8.53 -19.20
C LEU A 481 13.40 -9.47 -20.33
N ASP A 482 13.97 -8.93 -21.42
CA ASP A 482 14.45 -9.72 -22.57
C ASP A 482 15.63 -10.62 -22.18
N ASP A 483 16.60 -10.15 -21.37
CA ASP A 483 17.70 -10.95 -20.82
C ASP A 483 17.19 -12.11 -19.96
N GLN A 484 16.26 -11.84 -19.03
CA GLN A 484 15.69 -12.88 -18.17
C GLN A 484 14.94 -13.93 -18.97
N HIS A 485 14.17 -13.54 -19.97
CA HIS A 485 13.46 -14.48 -20.84
C HIS A 485 14.42 -15.30 -21.70
N GLN A 486 15.46 -14.70 -22.26
CA GLN A 486 16.46 -15.39 -23.08
C GLN A 486 17.27 -16.40 -22.25
N ARG A 487 17.72 -16.03 -21.05
CA ARG A 487 18.51 -16.90 -20.15
C ARG A 487 17.67 -18.00 -19.52
N TYR A 488 16.40 -17.75 -19.25
CA TYR A 488 15.50 -18.65 -18.52
C TYR A 488 14.16 -18.85 -19.25
N PRO A 489 14.15 -19.44 -20.46
CA PRO A 489 12.99 -19.45 -21.36
C PRO A 489 11.79 -20.29 -20.86
N LYS A 490 11.94 -21.04 -19.76
CA LYS A 490 10.86 -21.82 -19.14
C LYS A 490 10.20 -21.10 -17.95
N ARG A 491 10.67 -19.90 -17.62
CA ARG A 491 10.22 -19.16 -16.45
C ARG A 491 9.16 -18.15 -16.86
N SER A 492 7.98 -18.26 -16.28
CA SER A 492 6.93 -17.24 -16.43
C SER A 492 7.28 -16.01 -15.58
N LEU A 493 7.13 -14.81 -16.13
CA LEU A 493 7.56 -13.55 -15.52
C LEU A 493 6.39 -12.59 -15.32
N LEU A 494 6.42 -11.87 -14.19
CA LEU A 494 5.51 -10.76 -13.85
C LEU A 494 6.36 -9.62 -13.25
N ILE A 495 5.98 -8.36 -13.48
CA ILE A 495 6.50 -7.24 -12.69
C ILE A 495 5.60 -7.07 -11.47
N SER A 496 6.11 -7.45 -10.30
CA SER A 496 5.33 -7.44 -9.06
C SER A 496 5.33 -6.10 -8.34
N GLU A 497 6.36 -5.27 -8.55
CA GLU A 497 6.42 -3.91 -8.02
C GLU A 497 7.20 -2.99 -8.95
N TYR A 498 6.69 -1.76 -9.12
CA TYR A 498 7.36 -0.64 -9.79
C TYR A 498 6.63 0.65 -9.43
N GLY A 499 7.30 1.77 -9.52
CA GLY A 499 6.73 3.10 -9.34
C GLY A 499 7.66 4.05 -8.58
N PRO A 500 7.68 5.34 -8.93
CA PRO A 500 8.38 6.38 -8.20
C PRO A 500 7.50 6.98 -7.10
N GLY A 501 8.11 7.64 -6.13
CA GLY A 501 7.38 8.50 -5.19
C GLY A 501 6.86 9.76 -5.89
N ALA A 502 5.68 10.25 -5.48
CA ALA A 502 5.14 11.51 -5.94
C ALA A 502 4.32 12.22 -4.87
N ASP A 503 4.47 13.54 -4.81
CA ASP A 503 3.72 14.45 -3.97
C ASP A 503 2.85 15.37 -4.84
N VAL A 504 1.55 15.42 -4.58
CA VAL A 504 0.60 16.22 -5.37
C VAL A 504 0.90 17.71 -5.35
N ARG A 505 1.67 18.19 -4.36
CA ARG A 505 2.08 19.57 -4.21
C ARG A 505 3.28 19.95 -5.09
N ILE A 506 3.93 18.95 -5.72
CA ILE A 506 5.16 19.13 -6.50
C ILE A 506 4.91 18.95 -7.99
N SER A 507 5.45 19.87 -8.77
CA SER A 507 5.46 19.83 -10.22
C SER A 507 6.82 20.12 -10.82
N ALA A 508 7.09 19.54 -11.99
CA ALA A 508 8.31 19.74 -12.73
C ALA A 508 8.05 19.96 -14.22
N THR A 509 8.57 21.03 -14.79
CA THR A 509 8.52 21.23 -16.26
C THR A 509 9.54 20.34 -17.00
N GLU A 510 10.56 19.87 -16.30
CA GLU A 510 11.59 18.93 -16.77
C GLU A 510 11.73 17.83 -15.72
N PRO A 511 10.78 16.85 -15.70
CA PRO A 511 10.72 15.84 -14.66
C PRO A 511 11.97 14.98 -14.63
N SER A 512 12.47 14.70 -13.43
CA SER A 512 13.69 13.94 -13.22
C SER A 512 13.59 13.02 -12.00
N ARG A 513 14.43 12.02 -12.00
CA ARG A 513 14.53 11.04 -10.91
C ARG A 513 14.69 11.73 -9.54
N TYR A 514 13.87 11.30 -8.55
CA TYR A 514 13.81 11.81 -7.18
C TYR A 514 13.29 13.24 -7.02
N ASP A 515 12.60 13.79 -8.02
CA ASP A 515 11.98 15.11 -7.87
C ASP A 515 10.58 15.06 -7.21
N TYR A 516 10.03 13.86 -7.03
CA TYR A 516 8.71 13.58 -6.45
C TYR A 516 7.55 14.28 -7.15
N SER A 517 7.73 14.72 -8.39
CA SER A 517 6.65 15.31 -9.19
C SER A 517 5.68 14.25 -9.70
N GLN A 518 4.41 14.63 -9.86
CA GLN A 518 3.44 13.80 -10.56
C GLN A 518 3.81 13.60 -12.04
N ASP A 519 4.53 14.57 -12.62
CA ASP A 519 5.06 14.51 -13.99
C ASP A 519 6.03 13.34 -14.18
N TYR A 520 6.95 13.14 -13.22
CA TYR A 520 7.86 12.00 -13.24
C TYR A 520 7.15 10.68 -12.95
N GLN A 521 6.15 10.70 -12.08
CA GLN A 521 5.35 9.52 -11.81
C GLN A 521 4.65 9.03 -13.08
N LEU A 522 4.00 9.93 -13.81
CA LEU A 522 3.36 9.62 -15.08
C LEU A 522 4.36 9.10 -16.13
N LEU A 523 5.53 9.74 -16.23
CA LEU A 523 6.59 9.36 -17.18
C LEU A 523 7.05 7.92 -16.93
N LEU A 524 7.33 7.55 -15.69
CA LEU A 524 7.80 6.21 -15.35
C LEU A 524 6.70 5.16 -15.56
N HIS A 525 5.47 5.41 -15.06
CA HIS A 525 4.38 4.46 -15.18
C HIS A 525 4.01 4.19 -16.65
N SER A 526 3.92 5.24 -17.49
CA SER A 526 3.62 5.09 -18.93
C SER A 526 4.75 4.38 -19.69
N GLY A 527 6.00 4.67 -19.35
CA GLY A 527 7.17 4.00 -19.94
C GLY A 527 7.25 2.52 -19.59
N TYR A 528 6.91 2.12 -18.34
CA TYR A 528 6.81 0.72 -17.95
C TYR A 528 5.67 -0.01 -18.66
N TYR A 529 4.50 0.62 -18.69
CA TYR A 529 3.31 0.06 -19.35
C TYR A 529 3.58 -0.24 -20.84
N SER A 530 4.14 0.71 -21.59
CA SER A 530 4.47 0.50 -23.00
C SER A 530 5.36 -0.72 -23.19
N GLN A 531 6.47 -0.79 -22.45
CA GLN A 531 7.45 -1.88 -22.57
C GLN A 531 6.86 -3.27 -22.21
N VAL A 532 5.95 -3.32 -21.23
CA VAL A 532 5.26 -4.57 -20.84
C VAL A 532 4.25 -5.00 -21.88
N MET A 533 3.51 -4.05 -22.47
CA MET A 533 2.50 -4.38 -23.48
C MET A 533 3.11 -4.90 -24.79
N GLU A 534 4.35 -4.56 -25.09
CA GLU A 534 5.11 -5.05 -26.26
C GLU A 534 5.63 -6.49 -26.09
N ARG A 535 5.54 -7.10 -24.87
CA ARG A 535 6.15 -8.39 -24.54
C ARG A 535 5.11 -9.41 -24.09
N ASP A 536 4.66 -10.27 -24.98
CA ASP A 536 3.63 -11.28 -24.69
C ASP A 536 4.05 -12.22 -23.54
N PHE A 537 5.33 -12.55 -23.45
CA PHE A 537 5.88 -13.44 -22.40
C PHE A 537 5.81 -12.84 -20.98
N VAL A 538 5.66 -11.52 -20.82
CA VAL A 538 5.44 -10.88 -19.52
C VAL A 538 3.97 -11.01 -19.14
N THR A 539 3.64 -11.77 -18.10
CA THR A 539 2.26 -12.02 -17.67
C THR A 539 1.50 -10.75 -17.29
N GLY A 540 2.21 -9.74 -16.80
CA GLY A 540 1.61 -8.46 -16.42
C GLY A 540 2.46 -7.65 -15.46
N MET A 541 1.81 -6.67 -14.79
CA MET A 541 2.46 -5.72 -13.91
C MET A 541 1.53 -5.23 -12.80
N THR A 542 2.05 -5.05 -11.58
CA THR A 542 1.32 -4.45 -10.46
C THR A 542 2.09 -3.26 -9.90
N ALA A 543 1.49 -2.07 -9.95
CA ALA A 543 2.12 -0.84 -9.48
C ALA A 543 2.32 -0.85 -7.95
N TRP A 544 3.44 -0.38 -7.47
CA TRP A 544 3.71 -0.12 -6.08
C TRP A 544 3.52 1.37 -5.81
N ASN A 545 2.44 1.79 -5.20
CA ASN A 545 1.35 1.06 -4.56
C ASN A 545 -0.01 1.64 -4.99
N PHE A 546 -1.14 1.03 -4.61
CA PHE A 546 -2.47 1.62 -4.83
C PHE A 546 -2.60 2.99 -4.17
N ALA A 547 -2.22 3.09 -2.90
CA ALA A 547 -2.21 4.35 -2.17
C ALA A 547 -0.89 4.52 -1.42
N ASP A 548 -0.54 5.75 -1.09
CA ASP A 548 0.50 6.02 -0.12
C ASP A 548 0.20 5.30 1.19
N PHE A 549 1.23 4.93 1.94
CA PHE A 549 1.07 4.14 3.16
C PHE A 549 2.14 4.49 4.21
N GLY A 550 1.84 4.18 5.48
CA GLY A 550 2.70 4.47 6.62
C GLY A 550 4.00 3.66 6.59
N SER A 551 5.12 4.35 6.62
CA SER A 551 6.46 3.80 6.73
C SER A 551 7.31 4.75 7.58
N GLU A 552 7.41 4.47 8.86
CA GLU A 552 7.99 5.35 9.87
C GLU A 552 9.40 5.86 9.51
N PHE A 553 10.21 5.02 8.87
CA PHE A 553 11.60 5.39 8.53
C PHE A 553 11.75 6.21 7.25
N ARG A 554 10.67 6.49 6.53
CA ARG A 554 10.71 7.31 5.33
C ARG A 554 10.77 8.80 5.67
N GLY A 555 11.73 9.50 5.06
CA GLY A 555 11.92 10.95 5.19
C GLY A 555 11.77 11.66 3.84
N GLU A 556 10.75 11.28 3.07
CA GLU A 556 10.44 11.89 1.77
C GLU A 556 9.72 13.25 1.99
N THR A 557 9.10 13.82 0.98
CA THR A 557 8.44 15.14 1.06
C THR A 557 7.24 15.17 2.00
N ILE A 558 6.64 14.01 2.29
CA ILE A 558 5.74 13.77 3.40
C ILE A 558 6.43 12.73 4.28
N PRO A 559 6.92 13.09 5.48
CA PRO A 559 7.66 12.17 6.34
C PRO A 559 6.77 11.02 6.84
N HIS A 560 7.41 9.90 7.16
CA HIS A 560 6.76 8.68 7.67
C HIS A 560 5.75 8.02 6.72
N VAL A 561 5.77 8.43 5.43
CA VAL A 561 4.86 7.93 4.39
C VAL A 561 5.66 7.50 3.17
N ASN A 562 5.40 6.28 2.69
CA ASN A 562 5.87 5.85 1.38
C ASN A 562 4.93 6.45 0.32
N GLN A 563 5.43 7.39 -0.49
CA GLN A 563 4.66 8.19 -1.44
C GLN A 563 4.54 7.57 -2.84
N LYS A 564 4.77 6.27 -2.98
CA LYS A 564 4.66 5.58 -4.28
C LYS A 564 3.23 5.22 -4.69
N GLY A 565 2.23 5.59 -3.87
CA GLY A 565 0.83 5.41 -4.22
C GLY A 565 0.45 6.08 -5.53
N ILE A 566 -0.47 5.46 -6.28
CA ILE A 566 -1.19 6.12 -7.37
C ILE A 566 -2.35 6.98 -6.82
N MET A 567 -2.66 6.80 -5.54
CA MET A 567 -3.51 7.66 -4.73
C MET A 567 -2.74 8.14 -3.50
N GLN A 568 -3.17 9.25 -2.93
CA GLN A 568 -2.67 9.77 -1.67
C GLN A 568 -3.06 8.84 -0.50
N TYR A 569 -2.50 9.07 0.69
CA TYR A 569 -2.76 8.25 1.87
C TYR A 569 -4.24 8.28 2.32
N ASN A 570 -4.95 9.39 2.06
CA ASN A 570 -6.40 9.56 2.29
C ASN A 570 -7.26 9.06 1.12
N ARG A 571 -6.68 8.45 0.09
CA ARG A 571 -7.31 7.96 -1.15
C ARG A 571 -7.79 9.05 -2.10
N ALA A 572 -7.34 10.30 -1.97
CA ALA A 572 -7.48 11.25 -3.05
C ALA A 572 -6.59 10.82 -4.25
N PRO A 573 -7.10 10.84 -5.48
CA PRO A 573 -6.33 10.36 -6.63
C PRO A 573 -5.15 11.29 -6.95
N LYS A 574 -4.06 10.69 -7.45
CA LYS A 574 -2.99 11.38 -8.17
C LYS A 574 -3.29 11.25 -9.68
N GLU A 575 -2.67 12.09 -10.51
CA GLU A 575 -2.99 12.12 -11.95
C GLU A 575 -2.73 10.79 -12.66
N VAL A 576 -1.76 10.03 -12.22
CA VAL A 576 -1.47 8.70 -12.76
C VAL A 576 -2.64 7.71 -12.59
N TYR A 577 -3.52 7.90 -11.61
CA TYR A 577 -4.75 7.11 -11.45
C TYR A 577 -5.71 7.33 -12.64
N TYR A 578 -5.88 8.57 -13.07
CA TYR A 578 -6.71 8.91 -14.23
C TYR A 578 -6.07 8.45 -15.55
N TRP A 579 -4.73 8.50 -15.62
CA TRP A 579 -4.04 7.91 -16.76
C TRP A 579 -4.29 6.39 -16.85
N TYR A 580 -4.24 5.65 -15.72
CA TYR A 580 -4.62 4.24 -15.74
C TYR A 580 -6.06 4.01 -16.20
N GLN A 581 -7.00 4.86 -15.82
CA GLN A 581 -8.36 4.79 -16.34
C GLN A 581 -8.38 4.93 -17.88
N SER A 582 -7.57 5.80 -18.43
CA SER A 582 -7.52 6.01 -19.89
C SER A 582 -6.99 4.80 -20.66
N VAL A 583 -6.10 4.00 -20.08
CA VAL A 583 -5.52 2.83 -20.77
C VAL A 583 -6.19 1.51 -20.39
N LEU A 584 -6.92 1.44 -19.27
CA LEU A 584 -7.53 0.19 -18.78
C LEU A 584 -9.05 0.12 -18.94
N LYS A 585 -9.78 1.25 -18.96
CA LYS A 585 -11.24 1.25 -19.19
C LYS A 585 -11.54 1.03 -20.67
N THR A 586 -12.27 -0.04 -20.99
CA THR A 586 -12.57 -0.42 -22.37
C THR A 586 -14.04 -0.24 -22.74
N LYS A 587 -14.93 -0.06 -21.77
CA LYS A 587 -16.39 -0.05 -21.99
C LYS A 587 -17.01 1.33 -21.90
N GLU A 588 -16.54 2.17 -20.99
CA GLU A 588 -17.10 3.49 -20.72
C GLU A 588 -16.19 4.57 -21.33
N PRO A 589 -16.73 5.53 -22.09
CA PRO A 589 -15.94 6.67 -22.56
C PRO A 589 -15.36 7.45 -21.37
N PHE A 590 -14.10 7.84 -21.50
CA PHE A 590 -13.38 8.55 -20.46
C PHE A 590 -12.51 9.66 -21.04
N VAL A 591 -12.55 10.85 -20.43
CA VAL A 591 -11.62 11.96 -20.67
C VAL A 591 -11.39 12.68 -19.35
N HIS A 592 -10.16 13.11 -19.09
CA HIS A 592 -9.77 13.88 -17.91
C HIS A 592 -8.64 14.86 -18.26
N ILE A 593 -8.81 16.12 -17.88
CA ILE A 593 -7.77 17.15 -17.96
C ILE A 593 -7.00 17.16 -16.66
N ALA A 594 -5.70 16.86 -16.69
CA ALA A 594 -4.86 16.90 -15.51
C ALA A 594 -4.86 18.32 -14.89
N ASN A 595 -5.23 18.41 -13.62
CA ASN A 595 -5.44 19.69 -12.95
C ASN A 595 -4.74 19.80 -11.59
N TYR A 596 -3.73 18.94 -11.33
CA TYR A 596 -2.94 18.98 -10.08
C TYR A 596 -2.31 20.33 -9.80
N GLN A 597 -2.25 21.21 -10.81
CA GLN A 597 -1.85 22.61 -10.71
C GLN A 597 -2.85 23.52 -11.43
N ASN A 598 -4.00 23.71 -10.85
CA ASN A 598 -4.96 24.70 -11.37
C ASN A 598 -4.54 26.15 -11.07
N GLU A 599 -3.56 26.36 -10.17
CA GLU A 599 -2.94 27.68 -9.90
C GLU A 599 -1.56 27.72 -10.57
N LEU A 600 -1.49 28.31 -11.76
CA LEU A 600 -0.28 28.32 -12.57
C LEU A 600 0.50 29.62 -12.40
N ASN A 601 1.78 29.50 -12.09
CA ASN A 601 2.73 30.59 -12.05
C ASN A 601 3.66 30.50 -13.28
N LEU A 602 3.34 31.22 -14.33
CA LEU A 602 4.08 31.14 -15.59
C LEU A 602 5.20 32.20 -15.64
N LEU A 603 6.42 31.71 -15.81
CA LEU A 603 7.63 32.54 -15.87
C LEU A 603 7.98 32.85 -17.34
N GLU A 604 8.10 34.15 -17.68
CA GLU A 604 8.56 34.63 -18.98
C GLU A 604 7.62 34.35 -20.17
N LYS A 605 7.01 33.19 -20.26
CA LYS A 605 6.06 32.78 -21.31
C LYS A 605 4.65 32.71 -20.75
N ASN A 606 3.68 32.89 -21.61
CA ASN A 606 2.26 32.73 -21.29
C ASN A 606 1.68 31.42 -21.83
N THR A 607 2.53 30.39 -22.01
CA THR A 607 2.10 29.07 -22.45
C THR A 607 2.28 28.05 -21.36
N HIS A 608 1.39 27.05 -21.34
CA HIS A 608 1.42 25.89 -20.41
C HIS A 608 1.14 24.61 -21.19
N GLU A 609 1.85 23.53 -20.87
CA GLU A 609 1.56 22.20 -21.38
C GLU A 609 0.39 21.58 -20.61
N VAL A 610 -0.78 21.51 -21.25
CA VAL A 610 -1.95 20.82 -20.69
C VAL A 610 -1.83 19.35 -21.03
N VAL A 611 -1.91 18.50 -19.99
CA VAL A 611 -1.91 17.04 -20.09
C VAL A 611 -3.35 16.55 -20.02
N ILE A 612 -3.75 15.67 -20.94
CA ILE A 612 -5.12 15.17 -21.06
C ILE A 612 -5.08 13.66 -21.21
N PHE A 613 -5.93 12.97 -20.46
CA PHE A 613 -6.06 11.51 -20.49
C PHE A 613 -7.39 11.11 -21.12
N SER A 614 -7.37 10.14 -22.04
CA SER A 614 -8.60 9.61 -22.64
C SER A 614 -8.41 8.19 -23.18
N ASN A 615 -9.48 7.38 -23.10
CA ASN A 615 -9.57 6.09 -23.81
C ASN A 615 -10.18 6.22 -25.21
N GLN A 616 -10.42 7.45 -25.68
CA GLN A 616 -10.84 7.74 -27.04
C GLN A 616 -9.61 8.05 -27.90
N ASN A 617 -9.71 7.88 -29.25
CA ASN A 617 -8.56 8.10 -30.14
C ASN A 617 -8.32 9.58 -30.46
N GLU A 618 -9.37 10.39 -30.45
CA GLU A 618 -9.32 11.80 -30.86
C GLU A 618 -10.27 12.67 -30.03
N GLY A 619 -10.01 13.97 -30.02
CA GLY A 619 -10.82 14.97 -29.33
C GLY A 619 -10.58 16.37 -29.86
N LYS A 620 -11.35 17.32 -29.39
CA LYS A 620 -11.23 18.75 -29.65
C LYS A 620 -10.90 19.50 -28.39
N LEU A 621 -9.85 20.29 -28.41
CA LEU A 621 -9.41 21.15 -27.31
C LEU A 621 -9.89 22.57 -27.53
N TYR A 622 -10.57 23.12 -26.53
CA TYR A 622 -11.02 24.50 -26.47
C TYR A 622 -10.28 25.24 -25.35
N VAL A 623 -9.96 26.49 -25.58
CA VAL A 623 -9.40 27.42 -24.57
C VAL A 623 -10.27 28.69 -24.54
N ASN A 624 -10.87 28.98 -23.39
CA ASN A 624 -11.80 30.11 -23.22
C ASN A 624 -12.93 30.08 -24.28
N ASP A 625 -13.58 28.93 -24.44
CA ASP A 625 -14.66 28.65 -25.41
C ASP A 625 -14.28 28.72 -26.89
N VAL A 626 -13.01 28.92 -27.20
CA VAL A 626 -12.53 28.96 -28.60
C VAL A 626 -11.86 27.63 -28.95
N LEU A 627 -12.29 27.00 -30.05
CA LEU A 627 -11.63 25.82 -30.58
C LEU A 627 -10.15 26.16 -30.86
N TYR A 628 -9.27 25.52 -30.12
CA TYR A 628 -7.83 25.74 -30.22
C TYR A 628 -7.16 24.73 -31.16
N LYS A 629 -7.50 23.41 -30.99
CA LYS A 629 -6.85 22.36 -31.77
C LYS A 629 -7.62 21.03 -31.71
N ASP A 630 -7.60 20.27 -32.81
CA ASP A 630 -7.93 18.84 -32.81
C ASP A 630 -6.74 18.07 -32.24
N ILE A 631 -7.01 17.10 -31.33
CA ILE A 631 -5.99 16.34 -30.58
C ILE A 631 -6.15 14.85 -30.80
N ASN A 632 -5.04 14.12 -30.79
CA ASN A 632 -5.00 12.65 -30.79
C ASN A 632 -4.39 12.17 -29.48
N PHE A 633 -4.84 11.01 -29.02
CA PHE A 633 -4.33 10.37 -27.81
C PHE A 633 -3.43 9.20 -28.20
N GLU A 634 -2.21 9.20 -27.66
CA GLU A 634 -1.25 8.11 -27.78
C GLU A 634 -1.02 7.50 -26.40
N LEU A 635 -1.18 6.20 -26.25
CA LEU A 635 -1.17 5.52 -24.94
C LEU A 635 -2.07 6.23 -23.91
N GLY A 636 -3.24 6.69 -24.33
CA GLY A 636 -4.20 7.37 -23.48
C GLY A 636 -3.81 8.80 -23.09
N ILE A 637 -2.78 9.41 -23.67
CA ILE A 637 -2.24 10.74 -23.30
C ILE A 637 -2.23 11.67 -24.52
N ALA A 638 -2.62 12.93 -24.31
CA ALA A 638 -2.28 14.06 -25.18
C ALA A 638 -1.60 15.15 -24.36
N LYS A 639 -0.50 15.73 -24.88
CA LYS A 639 0.23 16.85 -24.28
C LYS A 639 0.23 18.02 -25.25
N ILE A 640 -0.40 19.12 -24.87
CA ILE A 640 -0.62 20.26 -25.77
C ILE A 640 -0.21 21.55 -25.09
N GLU A 641 0.74 22.27 -25.66
CA GLU A 641 1.08 23.61 -25.21
C GLU A 641 -0.01 24.60 -25.63
N VAL A 642 -0.62 25.27 -24.65
CA VAL A 642 -1.71 26.23 -24.86
C VAL A 642 -1.34 27.63 -24.34
N PRO A 643 -1.71 28.68 -25.05
CA PRO A 643 -1.54 30.05 -24.57
C PRO A 643 -2.62 30.40 -23.55
N LEU A 644 -2.20 30.94 -22.41
CA LEU A 644 -3.09 31.33 -21.33
C LEU A 644 -2.94 32.82 -21.02
N LYS A 645 -4.01 33.44 -20.49
CA LYS A 645 -4.05 34.85 -20.09
C LYS A 645 -3.89 34.98 -18.58
N GLN A 646 -3.52 36.16 -18.11
CA GLN A 646 -3.60 36.52 -16.69
C GLN A 646 -5.02 36.27 -16.15
N GLY A 647 -5.18 35.63 -15.02
CA GLY A 647 -6.45 35.29 -14.40
C GLY A 647 -6.98 33.92 -14.85
N VAL A 648 -8.29 33.71 -14.73
CA VAL A 648 -8.93 32.43 -15.00
C VAL A 648 -8.98 32.15 -16.50
N ASN A 649 -8.60 30.94 -16.87
CA ASN A 649 -8.71 30.37 -18.20
C ASN A 649 -9.40 29.04 -18.14
N THR A 650 -10.45 28.86 -18.90
CA THR A 650 -11.18 27.60 -18.99
C THR A 650 -10.61 26.76 -20.13
N VAL A 651 -10.22 25.53 -19.82
CA VAL A 651 -9.76 24.53 -20.80
C VAL A 651 -10.78 23.40 -20.85
N LYS A 652 -11.27 23.07 -22.04
CA LYS A 652 -12.30 22.08 -22.26
C LYS A 652 -11.86 21.09 -23.35
N VAL A 653 -12.12 19.82 -23.12
CA VAL A 653 -11.91 18.76 -24.13
C VAL A 653 -13.21 18.06 -24.42
N GLU A 654 -13.54 17.95 -25.69
CA GLU A 654 -14.67 17.18 -26.19
C GLU A 654 -14.18 16.01 -27.02
N THR A 655 -14.60 14.81 -26.68
CA THR A 655 -14.45 13.60 -27.49
C THR A 655 -15.81 13.23 -28.12
N ALA A 656 -15.87 12.16 -28.91
CA ALA A 656 -17.13 11.73 -29.50
C ALA A 656 -18.25 11.44 -28.49
N ASN A 657 -17.89 10.98 -27.27
CA ASN A 657 -18.84 10.42 -26.32
C ASN A 657 -18.74 11.01 -24.90
N THR A 658 -17.78 11.87 -24.61
CA THR A 658 -17.60 12.46 -23.28
C THR A 658 -16.85 13.78 -23.35
N THR A 659 -16.99 14.59 -22.32
CA THR A 659 -16.35 15.92 -22.19
C THR A 659 -15.77 16.08 -20.77
N ASP A 660 -14.69 16.85 -20.68
CA ASP A 660 -14.16 17.35 -19.42
C ASP A 660 -13.75 18.81 -19.54
N GLU A 661 -13.86 19.55 -18.45
CA GLU A 661 -13.57 20.98 -18.40
C GLU A 661 -12.94 21.35 -17.05
N THR A 662 -11.89 22.16 -17.07
CA THR A 662 -11.22 22.66 -15.88
C THR A 662 -10.79 24.11 -16.03
N ASP A 663 -10.72 24.83 -14.91
CA ASP A 663 -10.24 26.20 -14.85
C ASP A 663 -8.79 26.23 -14.34
N PHE A 664 -7.95 26.97 -15.06
CA PHE A 664 -6.61 27.35 -14.62
C PHE A 664 -6.57 28.81 -14.24
N ASN A 665 -6.23 29.11 -12.98
CA ASN A 665 -5.96 30.45 -12.51
C ASN A 665 -4.50 30.81 -12.76
N VAL A 666 -4.23 31.69 -13.71
CA VAL A 666 -2.88 31.95 -14.21
C VAL A 666 -2.35 33.25 -13.66
N GLU A 667 -1.16 33.18 -13.05
CA GLU A 667 -0.38 34.35 -12.70
C GLU A 667 0.88 34.45 -13.57
N LEU A 668 1.00 35.54 -14.34
CA LEU A 668 2.14 35.78 -15.25
C LEU A 668 3.26 36.54 -14.53
N PHE A 669 4.46 35.92 -14.49
CA PHE A 669 5.67 36.51 -13.95
C PHE A 669 6.60 36.95 -15.08
N GLN A 670 6.33 38.11 -15.68
CA GLN A 670 7.12 38.64 -16.78
C GLN A 670 8.08 39.73 -16.34
N ASN A 671 7.71 40.54 -15.35
CA ASN A 671 8.53 41.62 -14.81
C ASN A 671 8.09 42.00 -13.40
N LEU A 672 8.89 41.58 -12.41
CA LEU A 672 8.58 41.86 -10.99
C LEU A 672 8.70 43.31 -10.60
N LYS A 673 9.46 44.14 -11.37
CA LYS A 673 9.55 45.58 -11.12
C LYS A 673 8.29 46.34 -11.48
N THR A 674 7.64 45.98 -12.56
CA THR A 674 6.44 46.63 -13.07
C THR A 674 5.15 45.92 -12.69
N ASN A 675 5.20 44.62 -12.41
CA ASN A 675 4.10 43.79 -11.93
C ASN A 675 4.51 43.09 -10.62
N PRO A 676 4.60 43.85 -9.50
CA PRO A 676 5.04 43.27 -8.23
C PRO A 676 4.00 42.31 -7.68
N LYS A 677 4.49 41.27 -6.99
CA LYS A 677 3.65 40.36 -6.24
C LYS A 677 3.57 40.80 -4.78
N SER A 678 2.41 40.57 -4.16
CA SER A 678 2.24 40.78 -2.71
C SER A 678 3.06 39.74 -1.94
N VAL A 679 3.15 38.53 -2.48
CA VAL A 679 3.98 37.40 -1.96
C VAL A 679 4.77 36.78 -3.09
N LEU A 680 6.05 36.50 -2.86
CA LEU A 680 6.93 35.76 -3.75
C LEU A 680 7.67 34.72 -2.92
N ALA A 681 7.48 33.43 -3.25
CA ALA A 681 8.17 32.32 -2.61
C ALA A 681 9.05 31.58 -3.62
N ILE A 682 10.24 31.13 -3.19
CA ILE A 682 11.20 30.47 -4.06
C ILE A 682 11.78 29.23 -3.36
N ASN A 683 11.67 28.09 -4.01
CA ASN A 683 12.24 26.82 -3.57
C ASN A 683 13.69 26.74 -4.06
N VAL A 684 14.64 27.06 -3.19
CA VAL A 684 16.04 27.26 -3.57
C VAL A 684 16.78 25.94 -3.75
N GLY A 685 17.62 25.87 -4.78
CA GLY A 685 18.44 24.69 -5.04
C GLY A 685 17.76 23.59 -5.86
N THR A 686 16.58 23.85 -6.41
CA THR A 686 15.81 22.84 -7.17
C THR A 686 15.18 23.40 -8.43
N HIS A 687 14.78 22.51 -9.35
CA HIS A 687 14.04 22.82 -10.58
C HIS A 687 12.54 22.55 -10.46
N ILE A 688 12.07 22.13 -9.29
CA ILE A 688 10.65 21.88 -9.02
C ILE A 688 9.98 23.09 -8.35
N SER A 689 8.69 23.24 -8.61
CA SER A 689 7.81 24.13 -7.82
C SER A 689 7.07 23.31 -6.77
N PHE A 690 6.86 23.91 -5.60
CA PHE A 690 6.17 23.30 -4.47
C PHE A 690 5.05 24.18 -3.97
N ARG A 691 3.83 23.65 -3.89
CA ARG A 691 2.67 24.36 -3.32
C ARG A 691 2.60 24.11 -1.82
N ASP A 692 2.67 25.17 -1.05
CA ASP A 692 2.43 25.17 0.38
C ASP A 692 0.94 25.45 0.64
N ASP A 693 0.18 24.42 0.96
CA ASP A 693 -1.27 24.51 1.18
C ASP A 693 -1.64 25.26 2.47
N ILE A 694 -0.71 25.39 3.42
CA ILE A 694 -0.92 26.10 4.69
C ILE A 694 -0.72 27.58 4.52
N LEU A 695 0.35 27.97 3.86
CA LEU A 695 0.61 29.38 3.53
C LEU A 695 -0.24 29.86 2.34
N GLY A 696 -0.80 28.96 1.56
CA GLY A 696 -1.53 29.27 0.33
C GLY A 696 -0.65 29.88 -0.76
N VAL A 697 0.65 29.51 -0.80
CA VAL A 697 1.61 30.06 -1.76
C VAL A 697 2.37 28.95 -2.49
N THR A 698 2.77 29.23 -3.72
CA THR A 698 3.64 28.32 -4.47
C THR A 698 5.10 28.81 -4.37
N PHE A 699 5.97 27.98 -3.82
CA PHE A 699 7.41 28.16 -3.90
C PHE A 699 7.86 27.81 -5.33
N LEU A 700 8.24 28.84 -6.09
CA LEU A 700 8.67 28.72 -7.48
C LEU A 700 10.04 28.05 -7.58
N LYS A 701 10.30 27.34 -8.66
CA LYS A 701 11.61 26.72 -8.95
C LYS A 701 12.74 27.71 -8.92
N ASP A 702 13.93 27.27 -8.46
CA ASP A 702 15.15 28.06 -8.47
C ASP A 702 15.76 28.20 -9.88
N ARG A 703 16.44 29.30 -10.12
CA ARG A 703 17.04 29.65 -11.40
C ARG A 703 18.28 30.56 -11.23
N PRO A 704 19.18 30.57 -12.21
CA PRO A 704 20.12 31.69 -12.33
C PRO A 704 19.37 33.03 -12.48
N TYR A 705 19.88 34.09 -11.87
CA TYR A 705 19.27 35.41 -11.97
C TYR A 705 19.13 35.86 -13.43
N SER A 706 18.00 36.41 -13.76
CA SER A 706 17.74 37.14 -14.98
C SER A 706 17.07 38.48 -14.66
N ASP A 707 17.36 39.52 -15.49
CA ASP A 707 16.82 40.86 -15.32
C ASP A 707 15.28 40.87 -15.22
N ASN A 708 14.77 41.72 -14.33
CA ASN A 708 13.35 41.91 -14.02
C ASN A 708 12.68 40.71 -13.31
N LEU A 709 13.40 39.64 -12.96
CA LEU A 709 12.89 38.48 -12.24
C LEU A 709 13.69 38.24 -10.94
N TYR A 710 14.08 37.00 -10.70
CA TYR A 710 14.82 36.56 -9.53
C TYR A 710 15.83 35.47 -9.87
N GLY A 711 16.72 35.19 -8.95
CA GLY A 711 17.60 34.02 -9.02
C GLY A 711 18.92 34.20 -8.28
N TYR A 712 19.66 33.09 -8.19
CA TYR A 712 21.02 33.12 -7.64
C TYR A 712 22.01 33.73 -8.62
N LEU A 713 23.07 34.35 -8.10
CA LEU A 713 24.18 34.90 -8.92
C LEU A 713 25.25 33.84 -9.13
N PRO A 714 25.38 33.23 -10.33
CA PRO A 714 26.24 32.06 -10.58
C PRO A 714 27.73 32.29 -10.23
N ASN A 715 28.20 33.54 -10.30
CA ASN A 715 29.58 33.92 -10.02
C ASN A 715 29.83 34.24 -8.54
N SER A 716 28.87 34.04 -7.65
CA SER A 716 29.02 34.34 -6.22
C SER A 716 29.61 33.16 -5.40
N GLY A 717 29.83 32.02 -6.01
CA GLY A 717 30.38 30.80 -5.43
C GLY A 717 30.20 29.63 -6.41
N LYS A 718 30.32 28.37 -5.94
CA LYS A 718 30.12 27.19 -6.79
C LYS A 718 28.64 26.92 -7.10
N CYS A 719 27.74 27.44 -6.25
CA CYS A 719 26.29 27.28 -6.39
C CYS A 719 25.85 25.83 -6.63
N THR A 720 26.25 24.92 -5.74
CA THR A 720 25.97 23.48 -5.87
C THR A 720 24.61 23.15 -5.28
N LYS A 721 23.74 22.52 -6.07
CA LYS A 721 22.45 21.99 -5.63
C LYS A 721 22.65 20.67 -4.88
N LYS A 722 21.98 20.51 -3.71
CA LYS A 722 21.99 19.25 -2.94
C LYS A 722 20.58 18.87 -2.53
N LEU A 723 20.30 17.56 -2.60
CA LEU A 723 19.09 16.95 -2.06
C LEU A 723 19.38 16.41 -0.66
N ILE A 724 18.44 16.60 0.26
CA ILE A 724 18.46 16.13 1.65
C ILE A 724 17.24 15.22 1.85
N PRO A 725 17.31 13.93 1.51
CA PRO A 725 16.17 13.01 1.53
C PRO A 725 15.93 12.44 2.93
N PHE A 726 15.69 13.32 3.91
CA PHE A 726 15.46 12.95 5.30
C PHE A 726 14.31 13.77 5.87
N ASN A 727 13.64 13.24 6.91
CA ASN A 727 12.71 14.00 7.72
C ASN A 727 13.43 15.20 8.35
N ILE A 728 12.85 16.39 8.23
CA ILE A 728 13.33 17.65 8.77
C ILE A 728 12.42 18.08 9.92
N SER A 729 12.89 17.98 11.13
CA SER A 729 12.14 18.39 12.30
C SER A 729 11.88 19.93 12.33
N ASN A 730 10.89 20.35 13.12
CA ASN A 730 10.43 21.75 13.24
C ASN A 730 9.83 22.34 11.97
N THR A 731 9.31 21.52 11.08
CA THR A 731 8.56 21.94 9.90
C THR A 731 7.49 20.91 9.56
N ILE A 732 6.46 21.36 8.87
CA ILE A 732 5.46 20.50 8.20
C ILE A 732 5.55 20.66 6.67
N ASN A 733 6.51 21.47 6.20
CA ASN A 733 6.77 21.78 4.80
C ASN A 733 8.18 21.28 4.42
N GLU A 734 8.38 19.99 4.54
CA GLU A 734 9.64 19.31 4.31
C GLU A 734 10.29 19.66 2.97
N ALA A 735 9.48 19.72 1.92
CA ALA A 735 9.94 19.91 0.54
C ALA A 735 10.78 21.18 0.34
N VAL A 736 10.49 22.26 1.09
CA VAL A 736 11.27 23.52 1.02
C VAL A 736 12.66 23.36 1.62
N TYR A 737 12.82 22.47 2.60
CA TYR A 737 14.09 22.24 3.28
C TYR A 737 14.90 21.08 2.67
N GLN A 738 14.24 20.16 1.96
CA GLN A 738 14.90 18.97 1.41
C GLN A 738 15.77 19.28 0.17
N THR A 739 15.77 20.51 -0.29
CA THR A 739 16.69 21.00 -1.31
C THR A 739 17.44 22.22 -0.82
N VAL A 740 18.72 22.32 -1.15
CA VAL A 740 19.57 23.46 -0.76
C VAL A 740 20.52 23.86 -1.87
N LEU A 741 20.81 25.14 -1.92
CA LEU A 741 21.90 25.69 -2.70
C LEU A 741 23.09 25.92 -1.76
N VAL A 742 24.21 25.24 -2.02
CA VAL A 742 25.43 25.26 -1.20
C VAL A 742 26.51 26.10 -1.90
N ASP A 743 27.28 26.88 -1.13
CA ASP A 743 28.34 27.74 -1.63
C ASP A 743 27.86 28.70 -2.73
N CYS A 744 26.69 29.32 -2.49
CA CYS A 744 26.10 30.35 -3.35
C CYS A 744 25.85 31.61 -2.50
N ASN A 745 26.67 32.60 -2.67
CA ASN A 745 26.78 33.68 -1.69
C ASN A 745 25.89 34.89 -1.99
N ALA A 746 25.19 34.89 -3.11
CA ALA A 746 24.31 35.99 -3.44
C ALA A 746 23.09 35.55 -4.25
N TYR A 747 21.94 36.13 -3.90
CA TYR A 747 20.66 35.97 -4.56
C TYR A 747 20.05 37.35 -4.84
N LYS A 748 19.44 37.55 -5.98
CA LYS A 748 18.85 38.83 -6.37
C LYS A 748 17.39 38.67 -6.79
N VAL A 749 16.54 39.63 -6.41
CA VAL A 749 15.14 39.69 -6.75
C VAL A 749 14.78 41.14 -7.15
N ASP A 750 14.28 41.30 -8.35
CA ASP A 750 13.91 42.61 -8.90
C ASP A 750 12.50 43.02 -8.49
N ILE A 751 12.35 43.48 -7.25
CA ILE A 751 11.10 44.02 -6.70
C ILE A 751 11.13 45.54 -6.62
N PRO A 752 9.99 46.24 -6.69
CA PRO A 752 9.95 47.72 -6.63
C PRO A 752 10.26 48.26 -5.24
N ASN A 753 10.38 49.58 -5.17
CA ASN A 753 10.51 50.28 -3.88
C ASN A 753 9.34 49.95 -2.96
N GLY A 754 9.63 49.76 -1.68
CA GLY A 754 8.64 49.44 -0.66
C GLY A 754 9.26 48.80 0.56
N LYS A 755 8.41 48.51 1.54
CA LYS A 755 8.77 47.75 2.76
C LYS A 755 8.40 46.29 2.58
N TYR A 756 9.30 45.41 2.89
CA TYR A 756 9.14 43.95 2.71
C TYR A 756 9.56 43.20 3.97
N LYS A 757 8.85 42.12 4.25
CA LYS A 757 9.26 41.09 5.18
C LYS A 757 9.89 39.97 4.36
N VAL A 758 11.12 39.61 4.70
CA VAL A 758 11.89 38.55 4.03
C VAL A 758 12.18 37.43 5.02
N THR A 759 11.70 36.24 4.72
CA THR A 759 11.98 35.01 5.48
C THR A 759 12.89 34.10 4.65
N LEU A 760 14.03 33.75 5.21
CA LEU A 760 15.00 32.82 4.63
C LEU A 760 14.93 31.49 5.36
N TYR A 761 14.92 30.38 4.60
CA TYR A 761 14.83 29.01 5.09
C TYR A 761 16.19 28.35 5.03
N PHE A 762 16.57 27.66 6.09
CA PHE A 762 17.88 27.01 6.21
C PHE A 762 17.75 25.62 6.83
N VAL A 763 18.60 24.70 6.39
CA VAL A 763 18.83 23.40 7.01
C VAL A 763 20.30 23.03 6.87
N GLU A 764 20.88 22.29 7.82
CA GLU A 764 22.23 21.77 7.68
C GLU A 764 22.22 20.52 6.80
N PRO A 765 22.82 20.55 5.59
CA PRO A 765 22.80 19.42 4.67
C PRO A 765 23.80 18.31 5.03
N GLN A 766 24.67 18.54 6.01
CA GLN A 766 25.69 17.58 6.45
C GLN A 766 25.31 17.00 7.79
N LEU A 767 24.95 15.73 7.82
CA LEU A 767 24.48 15.05 9.01
C LEU A 767 25.64 14.69 9.94
N LYS A 768 25.45 14.87 11.26
CA LYS A 768 26.40 14.43 12.31
C LYS A 768 26.52 12.91 12.38
N ASN A 769 25.39 12.22 12.16
CA ASN A 769 25.32 10.78 12.10
C ASN A 769 24.65 10.39 10.78
N LYS A 770 25.30 9.54 9.98
CA LYS A 770 24.66 8.92 8.83
C LYS A 770 23.62 7.94 9.35
N THR A 771 22.37 8.37 9.40
CA THR A 771 21.26 7.45 9.69
C THR A 771 21.16 6.50 8.51
N LYS A 772 21.11 5.18 8.78
CA LYS A 772 20.82 4.17 7.76
C LYS A 772 19.45 4.46 7.19
N VAL A 773 19.37 4.98 5.99
CA VAL A 773 18.12 5.07 5.27
C VAL A 773 17.88 3.71 4.63
N LEU A 774 16.86 2.99 5.11
CA LEU A 774 16.57 1.60 4.75
C LEU A 774 16.35 1.35 3.25
N PHE A 775 16.04 2.38 2.51
CA PHE A 775 15.71 2.34 1.07
C PHE A 775 16.75 3.07 0.17
N ASN A 776 17.72 3.77 0.73
CA ASN A 776 18.85 4.30 -0.06
C ASN A 776 20.00 3.30 -0.03
N LEU A 777 19.96 2.34 -0.93
CA LEU A 777 20.85 1.19 -0.97
C LEU A 777 22.32 1.55 -1.24
N LYS A 778 22.63 2.73 -1.77
CA LYS A 778 24.01 3.16 -2.09
C LYS A 778 24.71 3.86 -0.92
N GLU A 779 23.99 4.53 -0.03
CA GLU A 779 24.58 5.35 1.04
C GLU A 779 24.66 4.66 2.41
N ALA A 780 24.04 3.50 2.59
CA ALA A 780 23.96 2.77 3.87
C ALA A 780 25.32 2.29 4.42
N ASN A 781 26.43 2.55 3.73
CA ASN A 781 27.70 1.87 3.95
C ASN A 781 28.89 2.73 4.34
N ASP A 782 28.69 4.03 4.61
CA ASP A 782 29.81 4.89 4.99
C ASP A 782 29.77 5.19 6.50
N ASP A 783 30.46 4.37 7.29
CA ASP A 783 30.68 4.55 8.74
C ASP A 783 31.71 5.67 9.05
N SER A 784 32.12 6.48 8.08
CA SER A 784 33.00 7.60 8.36
C SER A 784 32.25 8.63 9.22
N LYS A 785 32.74 8.89 10.43
CA LYS A 785 32.38 10.06 11.24
C LYS A 785 32.71 11.30 10.42
N ALA A 786 31.72 11.89 9.76
CA ALA A 786 31.92 13.18 9.13
C ALA A 786 32.20 14.19 10.24
N ASP A 787 33.33 14.86 10.20
CA ASP A 787 33.59 16.05 11.01
C ASP A 787 32.48 17.04 10.70
N VAL A 788 31.71 17.42 11.71
CA VAL A 788 30.62 18.40 11.57
C VAL A 788 31.23 19.71 11.11
N MET A 789 30.98 20.07 9.85
CA MET A 789 31.44 21.32 9.32
C MET A 789 30.61 22.44 9.90
N HIS A 790 31.12 23.13 10.92
CA HIS A 790 30.46 24.32 11.46
C HIS A 790 30.42 25.41 10.40
N ARG A 791 29.26 25.65 9.80
CA ARG A 791 29.05 26.75 8.86
C ARG A 791 28.75 28.02 9.67
N ILE A 792 29.52 29.07 9.38
CA ILE A 792 29.34 30.39 10.00
C ILE A 792 29.36 31.41 8.89
N PHE A 793 28.30 32.20 8.76
CA PHE A 793 28.22 33.26 7.75
C PHE A 793 27.36 34.43 8.26
N ASP A 794 27.60 35.63 7.72
CA ASP A 794 26.74 36.77 7.93
C ASP A 794 25.62 36.78 6.90
N ILE A 795 24.42 37.20 7.29
CA ILE A 795 23.28 37.40 6.39
C ILE A 795 23.05 38.90 6.22
N LYS A 796 23.01 39.35 4.98
CA LYS A 796 22.72 40.76 4.64
C LYS A 796 21.58 40.84 3.66
N LEU A 797 20.67 41.79 3.90
CA LEU A 797 19.64 42.22 2.96
C LEU A 797 20.02 43.61 2.47
N ASN A 798 20.38 43.72 1.18
CA ASN A 798 21.05 44.88 0.60
C ASN A 798 22.30 45.27 1.42
N ALA A 799 22.43 46.50 1.87
CA ALA A 799 23.59 46.96 2.67
C ALA A 799 23.46 46.63 4.18
N LYS A 800 22.32 46.14 4.67
CA LYS A 800 22.03 45.92 6.10
C LYS A 800 22.37 44.50 6.52
N THR A 801 23.25 44.32 7.50
CA THR A 801 23.46 43.03 8.16
C THR A 801 22.22 42.72 9.05
N THR A 802 21.53 41.60 8.78
CA THR A 802 20.35 41.17 9.52
C THR A 802 20.71 40.07 10.53
N SER A 803 21.75 39.27 10.26
CA SER A 803 22.28 38.31 11.21
C SER A 803 23.81 38.25 11.05
N SER A 804 24.53 38.35 12.18
CA SER A 804 26.00 38.26 12.20
C SER A 804 26.41 36.94 12.82
N GLN A 805 27.43 36.29 12.23
CA GLN A 805 27.96 35.00 12.68
C GLN A 805 26.87 33.94 12.87
N PHE A 806 25.93 33.88 11.93
CA PHE A 806 24.86 32.88 11.95
C PHE A 806 25.50 31.48 11.89
N ASN A 807 25.27 30.69 12.96
CA ASN A 807 25.87 29.36 13.14
C ASN A 807 24.77 28.33 13.48
N MET A 808 24.31 27.61 12.48
CA MET A 808 23.23 26.62 12.63
C MET A 808 23.61 25.48 13.58
N ALA A 809 24.80 24.92 13.44
CA ALA A 809 25.26 23.76 14.23
C ALA A 809 25.42 24.04 15.72
N LYS A 810 25.57 25.30 16.12
CA LYS A 810 25.62 25.73 17.53
C LYS A 810 24.25 25.90 18.14
N MET A 811 23.26 26.22 17.33
CA MET A 811 21.91 26.61 17.77
C MET A 811 20.91 25.46 17.72
N TYR A 812 21.11 24.52 16.81
CA TYR A 812 20.13 23.48 16.49
C TYR A 812 20.82 22.16 16.16
N ASP A 813 20.06 21.06 16.27
CA ASP A 813 20.48 19.76 15.78
C ASP A 813 20.53 19.70 14.25
N ASP A 814 21.16 18.68 13.70
CA ASP A 814 21.07 18.36 12.28
C ASP A 814 19.61 18.01 11.92
N LYS A 815 19.21 18.24 10.68
CA LYS A 815 17.85 18.02 10.17
C LYS A 815 16.79 18.91 10.85
N TYR A 816 17.14 20.10 11.28
CA TYR A 816 16.23 21.05 11.89
C TYR A 816 15.95 22.20 10.93
N GLY A 817 14.66 22.44 10.63
CA GLY A 817 14.22 23.54 9.79
C GLY A 817 14.33 24.88 10.51
N ILE A 818 15.09 25.81 9.96
CA ILE A 818 15.37 27.14 10.56
C ILE A 818 14.83 28.22 9.66
N MET A 819 14.11 29.18 10.24
CA MET A 819 13.64 30.39 9.56
C MET A 819 14.31 31.61 10.15
N GLN A 820 14.81 32.52 9.28
CA GLN A 820 15.31 33.84 9.66
C GLN A 820 14.49 34.92 8.99
N THR A 821 13.72 35.67 9.75
CA THR A 821 12.81 36.71 9.25
C THR A 821 13.38 38.08 9.56
N SER A 822 13.34 38.99 8.58
CA SER A 822 13.79 40.39 8.71
C SER A 822 12.98 41.32 7.83
N GLU A 823 12.84 42.58 8.27
CA GLU A 823 12.25 43.65 7.46
C GLU A 823 13.36 44.42 6.71
N VAL A 824 13.06 44.72 5.46
CA VAL A 824 13.92 45.53 4.60
C VAL A 824 13.10 46.59 3.88
N ASN A 825 13.70 47.80 3.73
CA ASN A 825 13.13 48.88 2.94
C ASN A 825 13.94 48.98 1.63
N ILE A 826 13.27 48.77 0.51
CA ILE A 826 13.83 48.88 -0.83
C ILE A 826 13.64 50.28 -1.33
N ALA A 827 14.72 50.95 -1.76
CA ALA A 827 14.73 52.31 -2.26
C ALA A 827 15.48 52.37 -3.59
N LYS A 828 15.38 53.46 -4.29
CA LYS A 828 16.18 53.75 -5.52
C LYS A 828 16.03 52.71 -6.64
N ASN A 829 14.99 51.90 -6.64
CA ASN A 829 14.76 50.83 -7.59
C ASN A 829 15.89 49.76 -7.65
N GLU A 830 16.59 49.55 -6.52
CA GLU A 830 17.75 48.66 -6.44
C GLU A 830 17.35 47.17 -6.40
N GLY A 831 16.09 46.89 -6.07
CA GLY A 831 15.61 45.53 -5.81
C GLY A 831 16.14 44.94 -4.48
N LEU A 832 15.90 43.68 -4.24
CA LEU A 832 16.43 42.95 -3.09
C LEU A 832 17.67 42.14 -3.48
N THR A 833 18.74 42.32 -2.74
CA THR A 833 19.92 41.45 -2.81
C THR A 833 20.13 40.77 -1.46
N ILE A 834 20.11 39.43 -1.46
CA ILE A 834 20.42 38.61 -0.31
C ILE A 834 21.88 38.21 -0.43
N GLN A 835 22.70 38.50 0.57
CA GLN A 835 24.11 38.14 0.60
C GLN A 835 24.39 37.26 1.82
N LEU A 836 25.02 36.14 1.58
CA LEU A 836 25.49 35.20 2.59
C LEU A 836 27.03 35.26 2.59
N ASN A 837 27.63 35.98 3.55
CA ASN A 837 29.07 36.18 3.59
C ASN A 837 29.75 35.10 4.45
N PRO A 838 30.45 34.12 3.87
CA PRO A 838 31.05 33.02 4.61
C PRO A 838 32.17 33.52 5.53
N ILE A 839 32.15 33.07 6.79
CA ILE A 839 33.21 33.28 7.79
C ILE A 839 33.95 31.97 8.00
N LYS A 840 33.22 30.87 8.07
CA LYS A 840 33.74 29.51 8.16
C LYS A 840 32.85 28.54 7.39
N GLY A 841 33.44 27.69 6.54
CA GLY A 841 32.73 26.74 5.72
C GLY A 841 31.90 27.38 4.60
N GLU A 842 31.08 26.60 3.94
CA GLU A 842 30.23 27.00 2.82
C GLU A 842 28.88 27.58 3.32
N THR A 843 28.30 28.48 2.57
CA THR A 843 26.93 28.98 2.80
C THR A 843 25.88 27.96 2.36
N VAL A 844 24.67 28.04 2.90
CA VAL A 844 23.51 27.24 2.47
C VAL A 844 22.27 28.13 2.47
N LEU A 845 21.31 27.79 1.59
CA LEU A 845 19.98 28.41 1.53
C LEU A 845 19.00 27.39 0.94
N SER A 846 17.84 27.22 1.56
CA SER A 846 16.80 26.25 1.16
C SER A 846 15.59 26.93 0.51
N GLY A 847 15.18 28.08 1.02
CA GLY A 847 14.01 28.77 0.52
C GLY A 847 14.01 30.26 0.84
N ILE A 848 13.24 31.02 0.09
CA ILE A 848 13.04 32.47 0.27
C ILE A 848 11.54 32.76 0.19
N LEU A 849 11.00 33.50 1.17
CA LEU A 849 9.64 34.04 1.13
C LEU A 849 9.74 35.57 1.30
N ILE A 850 9.14 36.31 0.40
CA ILE A 850 9.13 37.77 0.38
C ILE A 850 7.68 38.23 0.40
N GLU A 851 7.31 38.97 1.43
CA GLU A 851 5.96 39.51 1.64
C GLU A 851 6.05 41.04 1.60
N LYS A 852 5.27 41.68 0.74
CA LYS A 852 5.19 43.11 0.72
C LYS A 852 4.41 43.62 1.94
N LEU A 853 4.99 44.56 2.70
CA LEU A 853 4.32 45.28 3.79
C LEU A 853 3.77 46.58 3.24
N ASP A 854 2.59 46.96 3.66
CA ASP A 854 1.91 48.19 3.20
C ASP A 854 2.71 49.47 3.45
#